data_593afb4671b4fdef8372982954c6ae17
#
_entry.id   593afb4671b4fdef8372982954c6ae17
#
_cell.length_a   1.000
_cell.length_b   1.000
_cell.length_c   1.000
_cell.angle_alpha   90.00
_cell.angle_beta   90.00
_cell.angle_gamma   90.00
#
_symmetry.space_group_name_H-M   'P 1'
#
loop_
_entity.id
_entity.type
_entity.pdbx_description
1 polymer ?
#
loop_
_entity_poly.entity_id
_entity_poly.type
_entity_poly.pdbx_seq_one_letter_code
_entity_poly.pdbx_strand_id
1 'polypeptide(L)'
;MAKKFIKKEITPEVVSTFLDGRDPQERIVNFDYKYKDNFITVFYRDEKDIKRTSVEPFYPFLWATKRACLRMCNQDRQELINLMSRYGIMVKQLDTTNMNGDVVEELLDGYTYMFYATKPLSYTKFLEFFKKAGNPVYSNKKDENPDVTPSFTVQPEAKKDKRQYLVVTPVEQFMISTGKRMFKGYDDYDQTLRLIFDLETTGLDTQKDRIEEFGLSFNRPVLYNGEQMEFKKIFKTIGDTKEEKDASELYNIEQMIKVIYTFKPDIITAHNGELFDWNIIIGACVRLGTTLEELSKKYFNGESITKNKRETILKLGGEIEKFNQTIVPGTITTDSLHAVRRAQALDSNMLFSNLKYVTKYSKIVKPNRVYIPGNKISDILNDKNTKYAFNDTDGDWYIYDENYIPKQIMPDPLKNLEYFNREIDADMIVRNTSGGTYCKYDETVTAEELYNNYIASIEEENKKSIYKKGKNEDKFTLYTKNILLDGYEIVTGEYIVIRYLLDDLWECDKVEHRYNTSNFLICKMLPVPFQKCCTMGTAGQWKSMLLAWSYENDLAIPPFGESRSFTGGLSRLLQVGFVDKVAKFDYNSLYPSIILTWGISDPKDSMSVMLYFLEYVLTQREKYKQLTKSAKKKADALKERLQNRDYSSKEEGKQLNEEMMKWKSEESANDKKQLPLKILANSFFGSYGAPNVFPWASIECAERTTCTGRMALRLMIYYFNKIGYKPIVGDSFTGDTPLFIKYKDTGYIDIKPIDELIDEDKINIDELGREYDYSTKPYYVLCRSGWMEPSYIYRHKTDKPIYRVTEGDTIVDVTEDHSLFNDKQEKIKPTEINENTKLEYYTNEIKKDDFMPKLLVHRNYDVIGEYVAKQVKGFEYIPCSVYNSTTKEMTDFYVSFMENYKDDITYNKTVIAGLQYIKKMLNK
;
A
#
# COMPACT_ATOMS: atom_id res chain seq x y z
N MET A 1 3.97 -2.83 52.87
CA MET A 1 3.80 -4.18 52.25
C MET A 1 3.68 -3.99 50.77
N ALA A 2 4.59 -4.58 49.98
CA ALA A 2 4.48 -4.57 48.53
C ALA A 2 3.20 -5.32 48.12
N LYS A 3 2.37 -4.67 47.30
CA LYS A 3 1.15 -5.26 46.79
C LYS A 3 1.55 -6.48 45.93
N LYS A 4 1.20 -7.67 46.33
CA LYS A 4 1.51 -8.88 45.57
C LYS A 4 0.55 -8.91 44.39
N PHE A 5 1.06 -8.68 43.15
CA PHE A 5 0.27 -8.82 41.94
C PHE A 5 0.05 -10.32 41.66
N ILE A 6 -1.20 -10.69 41.44
CA ILE A 6 -1.57 -12.05 41.05
C ILE A 6 -1.56 -12.09 39.51
N LYS A 7 -0.61 -12.80 38.95
CA LYS A 7 -0.52 -12.99 37.50
C LYS A 7 -1.42 -14.13 37.06
N LYS A 8 -2.15 -13.89 35.96
CA LYS A 8 -2.97 -14.95 35.36
C LYS A 8 -2.10 -15.80 34.42
N GLU A 9 -2.36 -17.08 34.42
CA GLU A 9 -1.82 -17.99 33.42
C GLU A 9 -2.35 -17.57 32.03
N ILE A 10 -1.45 -17.54 31.04
CA ILE A 10 -1.79 -17.21 29.68
C ILE A 10 -2.09 -18.49 28.93
N THR A 11 -3.37 -18.70 28.59
CA THR A 11 -3.81 -19.83 27.77
C THR A 11 -4.31 -19.34 26.41
N PRO A 12 -4.42 -20.20 25.39
CA PRO A 12 -4.99 -19.84 24.10
C PRO A 12 -6.39 -19.22 24.21
N GLU A 13 -7.22 -19.66 25.16
CA GLU A 13 -8.55 -19.12 25.41
C GLU A 13 -8.48 -17.71 25.99
N VAL A 14 -7.54 -17.42 26.89
CA VAL A 14 -7.31 -16.09 27.45
C VAL A 14 -6.88 -15.14 26.31
N VAL A 15 -5.98 -15.58 25.44
CA VAL A 15 -5.54 -14.80 24.28
C VAL A 15 -6.70 -14.54 23.31
N SER A 16 -7.47 -15.57 22.97
CA SER A 16 -8.62 -15.44 22.08
C SER A 16 -9.66 -14.46 22.64
N THR A 17 -10.03 -14.63 23.91
CA THR A 17 -11.00 -13.75 24.58
C THR A 17 -10.52 -12.30 24.62
N PHE A 18 -9.24 -12.10 24.88
CA PHE A 18 -8.65 -10.75 24.88
C PHE A 18 -8.70 -10.11 23.50
N LEU A 19 -8.31 -10.83 22.45
CA LEU A 19 -8.30 -10.34 21.07
C LEU A 19 -9.73 -10.07 20.57
N ASP A 20 -10.68 -10.93 20.88
CA ASP A 20 -12.10 -10.74 20.54
C ASP A 20 -12.77 -9.61 21.33
N GLY A 21 -12.09 -9.12 22.37
CA GLY A 21 -12.61 -8.11 23.28
C GLY A 21 -13.61 -8.67 24.28
N ARG A 22 -13.45 -8.25 25.55
CA ARG A 22 -14.27 -8.75 26.67
C ARG A 22 -15.71 -8.23 26.69
N ASP A 23 -15.95 -7.08 26.03
CA ASP A 23 -17.30 -6.53 25.94
C ASP A 23 -18.16 -7.36 24.97
N PRO A 24 -19.37 -7.77 25.36
CA PRO A 24 -20.21 -8.62 24.52
C PRO A 24 -20.90 -7.86 23.36
N GLN A 25 -20.88 -6.53 23.34
CA GLN A 25 -21.56 -5.78 22.30
C GLN A 25 -20.98 -6.06 20.93
N GLU A 26 -21.85 -6.47 20.03
CA GLU A 26 -21.53 -6.80 18.64
C GLU A 26 -21.91 -5.68 17.68
N ARG A 27 -21.42 -5.79 16.44
CA ARG A 27 -21.78 -4.95 15.31
C ARG A 27 -21.52 -3.45 15.53
N ILE A 28 -20.50 -3.13 16.37
CA ILE A 28 -20.03 -1.76 16.54
C ILE A 28 -19.31 -1.35 15.23
N VAL A 29 -19.76 -0.23 14.66
CA VAL A 29 -19.28 0.26 13.36
C VAL A 29 -18.52 1.57 13.46
N ASN A 30 -18.68 2.34 14.53
CA ASN A 30 -17.92 3.58 14.75
C ASN A 30 -17.98 4.04 16.20
N PHE A 31 -17.07 4.95 16.56
CA PHE A 31 -17.05 5.71 17.79
C PHE A 31 -16.87 7.19 17.47
N ASP A 32 -17.54 8.05 18.20
CA ASP A 32 -17.33 9.49 18.13
C ASP A 32 -17.08 10.08 19.51
N TYR A 33 -16.18 11.07 19.58
CA TYR A 33 -15.80 11.73 20.80
C TYR A 33 -15.47 13.19 20.58
N LYS A 34 -16.10 14.05 21.34
CA LYS A 34 -15.77 15.48 21.43
C LYS A 34 -14.96 15.75 22.70
N TYR A 35 -13.84 16.44 22.57
CA TYR A 35 -12.87 16.63 23.66
C TYR A 35 -13.42 17.32 24.93
N LYS A 36 -14.53 18.02 24.81
CA LYS A 36 -15.23 18.67 25.94
C LYS A 36 -16.29 17.78 26.60
N ASP A 37 -16.64 16.68 25.98
CA ASP A 37 -17.65 15.75 26.48
C ASP A 37 -17.05 14.78 27.50
N ASN A 38 -17.88 14.32 28.43
CA ASN A 38 -17.54 13.29 29.41
C ASN A 38 -18.16 11.93 29.07
N PHE A 39 -18.55 11.76 27.81
CA PHE A 39 -19.11 10.54 27.25
C PHE A 39 -18.59 10.31 25.83
N ILE A 40 -18.68 9.07 25.36
CA ILE A 40 -18.39 8.63 23.99
C ILE A 40 -19.69 8.13 23.37
N THR A 41 -19.93 8.49 22.12
CA THR A 41 -21.01 7.92 21.31
C THR A 41 -20.52 6.68 20.60
N VAL A 42 -21.21 5.57 20.80
CA VAL A 42 -20.95 4.28 20.14
C VAL A 42 -22.01 4.07 19.07
N PHE A 43 -21.59 3.82 17.84
CA PHE A 43 -22.47 3.50 16.72
C PHE A 43 -22.41 2.00 16.46
N TYR A 44 -23.58 1.37 16.36
CA TYR A 44 -23.71 -0.07 16.10
C TYR A 44 -24.94 -0.35 15.24
N ARG A 45 -25.00 -1.52 14.61
CA ARG A 45 -26.19 -1.97 13.89
C ARG A 45 -26.97 -2.98 14.73
N ASP A 46 -28.29 -2.78 14.84
CA ASP A 46 -29.18 -3.72 15.53
C ASP A 46 -29.46 -4.95 14.64
N GLU A 47 -30.27 -5.87 15.16
CA GLU A 47 -30.65 -7.11 14.44
C GLU A 47 -31.42 -6.84 13.14
N LYS A 48 -32.07 -5.69 13.04
CA LYS A 48 -32.77 -5.23 11.83
C LYS A 48 -31.89 -4.45 10.88
N ASP A 49 -30.58 -4.45 11.12
CA ASP A 49 -29.58 -3.70 10.36
C ASP A 49 -29.77 -2.18 10.39
N ILE A 50 -30.45 -1.64 11.39
CA ILE A 50 -30.61 -0.20 11.58
C ILE A 50 -29.44 0.31 12.41
N LYS A 51 -28.77 1.38 11.95
CA LYS A 51 -27.69 2.02 12.69
C LYS A 51 -28.26 2.77 13.90
N ARG A 52 -27.79 2.40 15.08
CA ARG A 52 -28.15 2.93 16.38
C ARG A 52 -26.98 3.60 17.05
N THR A 53 -27.28 4.38 18.10
CA THR A 53 -26.27 5.01 18.95
C THR A 53 -26.55 4.70 20.42
N SER A 54 -25.49 4.46 21.18
CA SER A 54 -25.50 4.52 22.63
C SER A 54 -24.48 5.55 23.10
N VAL A 55 -24.79 6.19 24.24
CA VAL A 55 -23.91 7.18 24.86
C VAL A 55 -23.38 6.59 26.15
N GLU A 56 -22.05 6.44 26.23
CA GLU A 56 -21.39 5.77 27.34
C GLU A 56 -20.40 6.71 28.04
N PRO A 57 -20.26 6.60 29.38
CA PRO A 57 -19.40 7.47 30.15
C PRO A 57 -17.94 7.25 29.80
N PHE A 58 -17.18 8.34 29.68
CA PHE A 58 -15.75 8.31 29.39
C PHE A 58 -14.91 8.53 30.63
N TYR A 59 -13.95 7.63 30.84
CA TYR A 59 -13.00 7.66 31.95
C TYR A 59 -11.58 7.75 31.39
N PRO A 60 -11.05 8.95 31.18
CA PRO A 60 -9.72 9.11 30.62
C PRO A 60 -8.62 8.56 31.54
N PHE A 61 -7.56 8.07 30.92
CA PHE A 61 -6.36 7.61 31.60
C PHE A 61 -5.10 7.89 30.78
N LEU A 62 -3.94 7.81 31.43
CA LEU A 62 -2.64 7.82 30.76
C LEU A 62 -1.59 7.10 31.64
N TRP A 63 -0.54 6.67 30.98
CA TRP A 63 0.61 6.10 31.67
C TRP A 63 1.69 7.16 31.90
N ALA A 64 2.40 7.09 33.04
CA ALA A 64 3.40 8.05 33.43
C ALA A 64 4.66 7.35 33.97
N THR A 65 5.80 8.00 33.78
CA THR A 65 7.05 7.59 34.39
C THR A 65 7.11 8.01 35.86
N LYS A 66 7.95 7.35 36.65
CA LYS A 66 8.25 7.76 38.04
C LYS A 66 8.68 9.25 38.12
N ARG A 67 9.47 9.71 37.14
CA ARG A 67 9.93 11.10 37.07
C ARG A 67 8.76 12.10 36.92
N ALA A 68 7.77 11.76 36.09
CA ALA A 68 6.56 12.58 35.98
C ALA A 68 5.82 12.71 37.31
N CYS A 69 5.67 11.60 38.04
CA CYS A 69 5.05 11.62 39.37
C CYS A 69 5.83 12.43 40.40
N LEU A 70 7.17 12.27 40.41
CA LEU A 70 8.05 13.02 41.31
C LEU A 70 7.99 14.54 41.08
N ARG A 71 7.88 14.97 39.83
CA ARG A 71 7.71 16.41 39.52
C ARG A 71 6.42 16.99 40.08
N MET A 72 5.33 16.21 40.07
CA MET A 72 4.07 16.63 40.69
C MET A 72 4.18 16.65 42.21
N CYS A 73 4.92 15.76 42.84
CA CYS A 73 5.13 15.67 44.28
C CYS A 73 6.03 16.80 44.83
N ASN A 74 6.74 17.57 43.98
CA ASN A 74 7.53 18.74 44.40
C ASN A 74 6.66 19.97 44.67
N GLN A 75 5.35 19.91 44.42
CA GLN A 75 4.37 20.93 44.82
C GLN A 75 3.80 20.62 46.22
N ASP A 76 3.03 21.57 46.76
CA ASP A 76 2.32 21.33 48.02
C ASP A 76 1.47 20.05 47.90
N ARG A 77 1.81 19.07 48.71
CA ARG A 77 1.17 17.76 48.71
C ARG A 77 -0.34 17.86 48.96
N GLN A 78 -0.76 18.80 49.84
CA GLN A 78 -2.20 18.98 50.16
C GLN A 78 -2.94 19.59 48.96
N GLU A 79 -2.32 20.51 48.24
CA GLU A 79 -2.89 21.09 47.02
C GLU A 79 -3.05 20.04 45.93
N LEU A 80 -2.07 19.18 45.72
CA LEU A 80 -2.13 18.08 44.77
C LEU A 80 -3.26 17.10 45.13
N ILE A 81 -3.41 16.71 46.42
CA ILE A 81 -4.49 15.84 46.88
C ILE A 81 -5.86 16.50 46.63
N ASN A 82 -5.97 17.80 46.91
CA ASN A 82 -7.19 18.56 46.65
C ASN A 82 -7.53 18.62 45.14
N LEU A 83 -6.54 18.84 44.30
CA LEU A 83 -6.73 18.79 42.84
C LEU A 83 -7.17 17.39 42.37
N MET A 84 -6.50 16.35 42.82
CA MET A 84 -6.85 14.96 42.47
C MET A 84 -8.31 14.66 42.87
N SER A 85 -8.70 15.04 44.07
CA SER A 85 -10.08 14.88 44.58
C SER A 85 -11.10 15.68 43.74
N ARG A 86 -10.78 16.96 43.44
CA ARG A 86 -11.64 17.84 42.64
C ARG A 86 -11.92 17.29 41.27
N TYR A 87 -10.89 16.79 40.54
CA TYR A 87 -11.02 16.22 39.21
C TYR A 87 -11.47 14.77 39.23
N GLY A 88 -11.44 14.10 40.39
CA GLY A 88 -11.73 12.66 40.51
C GLY A 88 -10.67 11.81 39.81
N ILE A 89 -9.39 12.20 39.93
CA ILE A 89 -8.26 11.50 39.34
C ILE A 89 -7.52 10.73 40.41
N MET A 90 -7.16 9.51 40.13
CA MET A 90 -6.32 8.67 40.96
C MET A 90 -5.09 8.23 40.19
N VAL A 91 -4.07 7.82 40.92
CA VAL A 91 -2.84 7.22 40.40
C VAL A 91 -2.66 5.83 41.00
N LYS A 92 -2.29 4.89 40.20
CA LYS A 92 -1.87 3.56 40.65
C LYS A 92 -0.48 3.21 40.12
N GLN A 93 0.26 2.49 40.95
CA GLN A 93 1.51 1.88 40.53
C GLN A 93 1.22 0.59 39.77
N LEU A 94 1.97 0.38 38.69
CA LEU A 94 1.88 -0.79 37.82
C LEU A 94 2.92 -1.85 38.21
N ASP A 95 2.64 -3.08 37.83
CA ASP A 95 3.50 -4.22 38.09
C ASP A 95 4.74 -4.21 37.19
N THR A 96 5.91 -4.31 37.80
CA THR A 96 7.21 -4.37 37.14
C THR A 96 7.88 -5.75 37.30
N THR A 97 7.14 -6.77 37.73
CA THR A 97 7.71 -8.11 37.97
C THR A 97 7.41 -9.06 36.81
N ASN A 98 8.25 -10.06 36.61
CA ASN A 98 8.01 -11.15 35.65
C ASN A 98 7.05 -12.22 36.23
N MET A 99 6.81 -13.31 35.50
CA MET A 99 5.92 -14.41 35.92
C MET A 99 6.38 -15.10 37.21
N ASN A 100 7.66 -15.08 37.53
CA ASN A 100 8.22 -15.63 38.73
C ASN A 100 8.12 -14.68 39.94
N GLY A 101 7.75 -13.43 39.72
CA GLY A 101 7.68 -12.38 40.74
C GLY A 101 8.98 -11.59 40.92
N ASP A 102 9.98 -11.81 40.07
CA ASP A 102 11.21 -11.03 40.06
C ASP A 102 11.01 -9.65 39.41
N VAL A 103 11.68 -8.65 39.94
CA VAL A 103 11.63 -7.28 39.36
C VAL A 103 12.37 -7.26 38.01
N VAL A 104 11.73 -6.73 37.01
CA VAL A 104 12.33 -6.50 35.70
C VAL A 104 12.90 -5.07 35.67
N GLU A 105 14.23 -4.95 35.68
CA GLU A 105 14.92 -3.67 35.80
C GLU A 105 14.63 -2.74 34.63
N GLU A 106 14.52 -3.28 33.43
CA GLU A 106 14.20 -2.54 32.20
C GLU A 106 12.85 -1.84 32.24
N LEU A 107 11.93 -2.27 33.12
CA LEU A 107 10.62 -1.64 33.30
C LEU A 107 10.68 -0.46 34.29
N LEU A 108 11.66 -0.38 35.17
CA LEU A 108 11.73 0.64 36.22
C LEU A 108 11.87 2.06 35.67
N ASP A 109 12.52 2.23 34.53
CA ASP A 109 12.66 3.50 33.82
C ASP A 109 11.50 3.79 32.86
N GLY A 110 10.55 2.89 32.78
CA GLY A 110 9.38 2.97 31.91
C GLY A 110 8.20 3.70 32.54
N TYR A 111 7.02 3.37 32.03
CA TYR A 111 5.76 3.92 32.50
C TYR A 111 5.20 3.04 33.59
N THR A 112 5.63 3.30 34.81
CA THR A 112 5.36 2.49 36.00
C THR A 112 4.16 2.98 36.81
N TYR A 113 3.51 4.04 36.37
CA TYR A 113 2.31 4.60 36.99
C TYR A 113 1.22 4.83 35.94
N MET A 114 -0.04 4.74 36.37
CA MET A 114 -1.19 5.11 35.56
C MET A 114 -2.09 6.08 36.31
N PHE A 115 -2.34 7.24 35.69
CA PHE A 115 -3.38 8.18 36.13
C PHE A 115 -4.68 7.85 35.43
N TYR A 116 -5.76 7.80 36.17
CA TYR A 116 -7.09 7.47 35.64
C TYR A 116 -8.19 8.24 36.36
N ALA A 117 -9.27 8.57 35.63
CA ALA A 117 -10.44 9.19 36.19
C ALA A 117 -11.34 8.15 36.86
N THR A 118 -11.88 8.48 38.07
CA THR A 118 -12.80 7.63 38.82
C THR A 118 -14.27 8.01 38.60
N LYS A 119 -14.52 9.11 37.88
CA LYS A 119 -15.83 9.60 37.45
C LYS A 119 -15.74 10.03 36.00
N PRO A 120 -16.87 10.08 35.28
CA PRO A 120 -16.89 10.54 33.90
C PRO A 120 -16.27 11.95 33.81
N LEU A 121 -15.25 12.08 32.95
CA LEU A 121 -14.49 13.30 32.84
C LEU A 121 -14.11 13.55 31.38
N SER A 122 -14.26 14.80 30.92
CA SER A 122 -13.80 15.16 29.58
C SER A 122 -12.28 15.14 29.48
N TYR A 123 -11.78 14.81 28.30
CA TYR A 123 -10.33 14.76 28.07
C TYR A 123 -9.67 16.13 28.27
N THR A 124 -10.36 17.20 27.90
CA THR A 124 -9.88 18.57 28.14
C THR A 124 -9.67 18.84 29.64
N LYS A 125 -10.64 18.47 30.50
CA LYS A 125 -10.50 18.61 31.96
C LYS A 125 -9.43 17.68 32.54
N PHE A 126 -9.29 16.50 31.96
CA PHE A 126 -8.24 15.57 32.36
C PHE A 126 -6.84 16.15 32.10
N LEU A 127 -6.62 16.77 30.95
CA LEU A 127 -5.35 17.44 30.64
C LEU A 127 -5.15 18.72 31.46
N GLU A 128 -6.23 19.46 31.76
CA GLU A 128 -6.20 20.64 32.62
C GLU A 128 -5.67 20.31 34.02
N PHE A 129 -6.03 19.16 34.57
CA PHE A 129 -5.48 18.69 35.83
C PHE A 129 -3.94 18.66 35.81
N PHE A 130 -3.31 18.06 34.81
CA PHE A 130 -1.85 17.99 34.72
C PHE A 130 -1.21 19.38 34.59
N LYS A 131 -1.86 20.27 33.85
CA LYS A 131 -1.39 21.66 33.75
C LYS A 131 -1.43 22.36 35.11
N LYS A 132 -2.52 22.23 35.87
CA LYS A 132 -2.66 22.81 37.22
C LYS A 132 -1.74 22.16 38.24
N ALA A 133 -1.47 20.87 38.08
CA ALA A 133 -0.49 20.15 38.92
C ALA A 133 0.98 20.47 38.57
N GLY A 134 1.23 21.47 37.71
CA GLY A 134 2.59 21.91 37.38
C GLY A 134 3.39 20.99 36.49
N ASN A 135 2.80 19.96 35.97
CA ASN A 135 3.45 18.99 35.07
C ASN A 135 2.57 18.68 33.85
N PRO A 136 2.40 19.63 32.92
CA PRO A 136 1.50 19.51 31.80
C PRO A 136 1.89 18.37 30.85
N VAL A 137 0.87 17.69 30.35
CA VAL A 137 1.01 16.77 29.19
C VAL A 137 0.95 17.65 27.94
N TYR A 138 2.07 17.82 27.27
CA TYR A 138 2.12 18.70 26.10
C TYR A 138 1.80 17.93 24.81
N SER A 139 0.97 18.57 23.99
CA SER A 139 0.96 18.38 22.54
C SER A 139 1.91 19.39 21.88
N ASN A 140 2.33 19.18 20.64
CA ASN A 140 3.26 20.07 19.93
C ASN A 140 2.88 21.55 20.04
N LYS A 141 3.88 22.43 20.25
CA LYS A 141 3.75 23.87 20.46
C LYS A 141 3.01 24.67 19.37
N LYS A 142 2.60 24.07 18.27
CA LYS A 142 1.89 24.80 17.19
C LYS A 142 0.37 24.80 17.31
N ASP A 143 -0.19 24.03 18.22
CA ASP A 143 -1.64 23.85 18.31
C ASP A 143 -2.17 24.46 19.60
N GLU A 144 -2.51 25.73 19.56
CA GLU A 144 -3.27 26.41 20.60
C GLU A 144 -4.79 26.11 20.54
N ASN A 145 -5.22 25.25 19.59
CA ASN A 145 -6.64 24.93 19.39
C ASN A 145 -7.04 23.73 20.27
N PRO A 146 -7.95 23.91 21.25
CA PRO A 146 -8.36 22.84 22.16
C PRO A 146 -9.20 21.73 21.52
N ASP A 147 -9.64 21.90 20.27
CA ASP A 147 -10.45 20.92 19.53
C ASP A 147 -9.60 19.94 18.69
N VAL A 148 -8.29 20.04 18.78
CA VAL A 148 -7.37 19.22 18.00
C VAL A 148 -6.86 18.06 18.83
N THR A 149 -6.85 16.85 18.26
CA THR A 149 -6.28 15.64 18.87
C THR A 149 -4.82 15.88 19.27
N PRO A 150 -4.44 15.76 20.56
CA PRO A 150 -3.06 15.98 20.98
C PRO A 150 -2.16 14.94 20.31
N SER A 151 -1.23 15.39 19.48
CA SER A 151 -0.13 14.52 19.05
C SER A 151 0.93 14.56 20.14
N PHE A 152 1.31 13.38 20.62
CA PHE A 152 2.26 13.25 21.72
C PHE A 152 3.65 13.58 21.25
N THR A 153 4.15 14.74 21.63
CA THR A 153 5.50 15.15 21.39
C THR A 153 6.21 15.49 22.68
N VAL A 154 7.46 15.10 22.67
CA VAL A 154 8.49 15.45 23.64
C VAL A 154 8.52 16.96 23.81
N GLN A 155 8.60 17.47 25.05
CA GLN A 155 8.84 18.87 25.34
C GLN A 155 10.06 19.39 24.55
N PRO A 156 10.04 20.61 24.00
CA PRO A 156 11.16 21.16 23.23
C PRO A 156 12.49 21.27 24.00
N GLU A 157 12.40 21.42 25.31
CA GLU A 157 13.58 21.45 26.21
C GLU A 157 14.14 20.05 26.47
N ALA A 158 13.41 19.02 26.10
CA ALA A 158 13.71 17.64 26.41
C ALA A 158 14.21 16.86 25.19
N LYS A 159 14.94 17.45 24.26
CA LYS A 159 15.70 16.64 23.25
C LYS A 159 16.64 15.62 23.91
N LYS A 160 16.88 15.75 25.21
CA LYS A 160 17.64 14.80 26.06
C LYS A 160 16.78 14.08 27.11
N ASP A 161 15.51 14.45 27.31
CA ASP A 161 14.65 13.86 28.34
C ASP A 161 13.69 12.82 27.72
N LYS A 162 13.68 11.63 28.30
CA LYS A 162 12.75 10.55 27.94
C LYS A 162 11.30 11.04 28.05
N ARG A 163 10.42 10.60 27.15
CA ARG A 163 8.97 10.89 27.17
C ARG A 163 8.40 10.56 28.55
N GLN A 164 7.74 11.51 29.19
CA GLN A 164 7.26 11.33 30.58
C GLN A 164 5.87 10.72 30.65
N TYR A 165 5.09 10.91 29.63
CA TYR A 165 3.73 10.37 29.50
C TYR A 165 3.58 9.56 28.24
N LEU A 166 2.84 8.47 28.36
CA LEU A 166 2.37 7.68 27.23
C LEU A 166 0.84 7.78 27.18
N VAL A 167 0.33 8.19 26.05
CA VAL A 167 -1.09 8.45 25.85
C VAL A 167 -1.55 7.89 24.51
N VAL A 168 -2.78 7.45 24.44
CA VAL A 168 -3.50 7.08 23.22
C VAL A 168 -4.72 7.98 23.07
N THR A 169 -5.36 7.99 21.90
CA THR A 169 -6.54 8.84 21.66
C THR A 169 -7.68 8.47 22.61
N PRO A 170 -8.60 9.42 22.92
CA PRO A 170 -9.74 9.12 23.80
C PRO A 170 -10.57 7.91 23.38
N VAL A 171 -10.79 7.72 22.09
CA VAL A 171 -11.51 6.52 21.58
C VAL A 171 -10.73 5.25 21.86
N GLU A 172 -9.41 5.25 21.66
CA GLU A 172 -8.59 4.10 22.03
C GLU A 172 -8.58 3.83 23.54
N GLN A 173 -8.51 4.90 24.35
CA GLN A 173 -8.64 4.77 25.81
C GLN A 173 -9.96 4.09 26.19
N PHE A 174 -11.06 4.51 25.56
CA PHE A 174 -12.37 3.92 25.79
C PHE A 174 -12.42 2.45 25.34
N MET A 175 -11.95 2.13 24.15
CA MET A 175 -11.90 0.75 23.64
C MET A 175 -11.03 -0.16 24.52
N ILE A 176 -9.88 0.34 25.00
CA ILE A 176 -8.99 -0.36 25.93
C ILE A 176 -9.70 -0.60 27.27
N SER A 177 -10.28 0.44 27.85
CA SER A 177 -10.87 0.35 29.19
C SER A 177 -12.15 -0.48 29.24
N THR A 178 -12.98 -0.45 28.19
CA THR A 178 -14.22 -1.23 28.09
C THR A 178 -13.99 -2.65 27.56
N GLY A 179 -12.96 -2.84 26.72
CA GLY A 179 -12.75 -4.07 25.98
C GLY A 179 -13.61 -4.19 24.72
N LYS A 180 -14.26 -3.09 24.28
CA LYS A 180 -15.03 -3.08 23.02
C LYS A 180 -14.12 -3.24 21.82
N ARG A 181 -14.62 -3.92 20.79
CA ARG A 181 -13.95 -4.08 19.49
C ARG A 181 -14.92 -3.67 18.38
N MET A 182 -14.36 -3.09 17.31
CA MET A 182 -15.14 -2.83 16.09
C MET A 182 -15.41 -4.12 15.34
N PHE A 183 -16.52 -4.16 14.65
CA PHE A 183 -16.94 -5.25 13.75
C PHE A 183 -17.02 -6.64 14.38
N LYS A 184 -17.02 -6.77 15.71
CA LYS A 184 -17.35 -8.03 16.38
C LYS A 184 -18.74 -8.49 15.92
N GLY A 185 -18.92 -9.79 15.63
CA GLY A 185 -20.16 -10.34 15.08
C GLY A 185 -20.32 -10.21 13.56
N TYR A 186 -19.41 -9.52 12.86
CA TYR A 186 -19.34 -9.56 11.39
C TYR A 186 -18.36 -10.62 10.91
N ASP A 187 -18.73 -11.41 9.91
CA ASP A 187 -17.89 -12.43 9.30
C ASP A 187 -17.15 -11.93 8.06
N ASP A 188 -17.75 -10.99 7.34
CA ASP A 188 -17.23 -10.43 6.10
C ASP A 188 -17.33 -8.89 6.10
N TYR A 189 -16.41 -8.26 5.39
CA TYR A 189 -16.38 -6.80 5.23
C TYR A 189 -17.60 -6.27 4.47
N ASP A 190 -18.20 -7.09 3.57
CA ASP A 190 -19.41 -6.74 2.84
C ASP A 190 -20.65 -6.65 3.72
N GLN A 191 -20.59 -7.13 4.97
CA GLN A 191 -21.69 -6.93 5.92
C GLN A 191 -21.75 -5.48 6.46
N THR A 192 -20.66 -4.70 6.35
CA THR A 192 -20.72 -3.25 6.61
C THR A 192 -21.48 -2.56 5.48
N LEU A 193 -22.18 -1.47 5.79
CA LEU A 193 -22.83 -0.66 4.77
C LEU A 193 -21.87 0.40 4.26
N ARG A 194 -21.37 0.24 3.03
CA ARG A 194 -20.42 1.17 2.40
C ARG A 194 -21.11 1.98 1.31
N LEU A 195 -20.95 3.29 1.38
CA LEU A 195 -21.30 4.23 0.31
C LEU A 195 -20.06 4.49 -0.54
N ILE A 196 -20.17 4.22 -1.80
CA ILE A 196 -19.13 4.49 -2.80
C ILE A 196 -19.58 5.71 -3.60
N PHE A 197 -18.66 6.62 -3.87
CA PHE A 197 -18.91 7.75 -4.75
C PHE A 197 -17.73 8.02 -5.68
N ASP A 198 -18.03 8.64 -6.80
CA ASP A 198 -17.06 9.04 -7.81
C ASP A 198 -17.61 10.25 -8.59
N LEU A 199 -16.73 11.07 -9.16
CA LEU A 199 -17.08 12.32 -9.83
C LEU A 199 -16.50 12.38 -11.23
N GLU A 200 -17.32 12.88 -12.18
CA GLU A 200 -16.82 13.33 -13.46
C GLU A 200 -16.86 14.86 -13.51
N THR A 201 -15.75 15.46 -13.95
CA THR A 201 -15.53 16.91 -13.84
C THR A 201 -15.04 17.50 -15.16
N THR A 202 -15.21 18.83 -15.33
CA THR A 202 -14.70 19.54 -16.51
C THR A 202 -13.17 19.55 -16.62
N GLY A 203 -12.47 19.28 -15.52
CA GLY A 203 -11.01 19.26 -15.44
C GLY A 203 -10.52 18.87 -14.04
N LEU A 204 -9.24 19.13 -13.74
CA LEU A 204 -8.59 18.67 -12.51
C LEU A 204 -8.35 19.80 -11.48
N ASP A 205 -8.73 21.03 -11.77
CA ASP A 205 -8.58 22.16 -10.82
C ASP A 205 -9.72 22.18 -9.81
N THR A 206 -9.41 21.76 -8.60
CA THR A 206 -10.37 21.62 -7.50
C THR A 206 -11.08 22.92 -7.11
N GLN A 207 -10.62 24.09 -7.58
CA GLN A 207 -11.20 25.38 -7.26
C GLN A 207 -12.06 25.96 -8.40
N LYS A 208 -11.82 25.50 -9.64
CA LYS A 208 -12.43 26.11 -10.84
C LYS A 208 -13.35 25.16 -11.59
N ASP A 209 -13.00 23.87 -11.59
CA ASP A 209 -13.71 22.90 -12.41
C ASP A 209 -15.05 22.51 -11.77
N ARG A 210 -15.99 22.20 -12.64
CA ARG A 210 -17.37 21.87 -12.31
C ARG A 210 -17.52 20.36 -12.23
N ILE A 211 -18.37 19.91 -11.30
CA ILE A 211 -18.85 18.54 -11.25
C ILE A 211 -19.94 18.40 -12.31
N GLU A 212 -19.69 17.61 -13.33
CA GLU A 212 -20.64 17.33 -14.41
C GLU A 212 -21.58 16.18 -14.08
N GLU A 213 -21.01 15.09 -13.57
CA GLU A 213 -21.76 13.94 -13.07
C GLU A 213 -21.23 13.50 -11.71
N PHE A 214 -22.13 12.97 -10.91
CA PHE A 214 -21.88 12.56 -9.55
C PHE A 214 -22.54 11.21 -9.30
N GLY A 215 -21.73 10.17 -9.10
CA GLY A 215 -22.19 8.81 -8.89
C GLY A 215 -22.20 8.42 -7.42
N LEU A 216 -23.30 7.79 -6.97
CA LEU A 216 -23.45 7.18 -5.65
C LEU A 216 -23.92 5.74 -5.76
N SER A 217 -23.27 4.84 -5.03
CA SER A 217 -23.68 3.43 -4.95
C SER A 217 -23.40 2.85 -3.58
N PHE A 218 -24.26 1.94 -3.12
CA PHE A 218 -23.97 1.13 -1.95
C PHE A 218 -23.48 -0.27 -2.35
N ASN A 219 -22.62 -0.85 -1.53
CA ASN A 219 -22.09 -2.20 -1.74
C ASN A 219 -23.15 -3.30 -1.61
N ARG A 220 -24.27 -3.03 -0.96
CA ARG A 220 -25.38 -3.96 -0.72
C ARG A 220 -26.70 -3.21 -0.61
N PRO A 221 -27.85 -3.89 -0.67
CA PRO A 221 -29.16 -3.27 -0.53
C PRO A 221 -29.27 -2.44 0.75
N VAL A 222 -29.92 -1.30 0.67
CA VAL A 222 -30.22 -0.40 1.78
C VAL A 222 -31.67 -0.55 2.23
N LEU A 223 -31.90 -0.33 3.52
CA LEU A 223 -33.24 -0.35 4.08
C LEU A 223 -33.88 1.04 3.95
N TYR A 224 -34.97 1.16 3.21
CA TYR A 224 -35.73 2.40 3.06
C TYR A 224 -37.22 2.12 3.24
N ASN A 225 -37.87 2.84 4.14
CA ASN A 225 -39.32 2.67 4.49
C ASN A 225 -39.71 1.21 4.83
N GLY A 226 -38.81 0.41 5.37
CA GLY A 226 -39.03 -0.99 5.76
C GLY A 226 -38.75 -2.01 4.66
N GLU A 227 -38.38 -1.58 3.47
CA GLU A 227 -38.05 -2.44 2.36
C GLU A 227 -36.59 -2.34 2.01
N GLN A 228 -36.00 -3.45 1.56
CA GLN A 228 -34.63 -3.47 1.03
C GLN A 228 -34.64 -3.07 -0.44
N MET A 229 -33.78 -2.17 -0.83
CA MET A 229 -33.64 -1.71 -2.21
C MET A 229 -32.17 -1.56 -2.61
N GLU A 230 -31.87 -1.90 -3.86
CA GLU A 230 -30.62 -1.53 -4.48
C GLU A 230 -30.57 -0.01 -4.70
N PHE A 231 -29.45 0.61 -4.34
CA PHE A 231 -29.26 2.04 -4.51
C PHE A 231 -28.03 2.30 -5.34
N LYS A 232 -28.25 2.73 -6.57
CA LYS A 232 -27.24 3.28 -7.49
C LYS A 232 -27.87 4.50 -8.13
N LYS A 233 -27.23 5.64 -8.06
CA LYS A 233 -27.77 6.88 -8.62
C LYS A 233 -26.67 7.77 -9.17
N ILE A 234 -26.91 8.28 -10.37
CA ILE A 234 -26.11 9.33 -10.99
C ILE A 234 -26.91 10.62 -10.89
N PHE A 235 -26.25 11.66 -10.46
CA PHE A 235 -26.76 13.02 -10.45
C PHE A 235 -25.98 13.81 -11.50
N LYS A 236 -26.69 14.44 -12.43
CA LYS A 236 -26.08 15.23 -13.49
C LYS A 236 -26.29 16.72 -13.21
N THR A 237 -25.27 17.52 -13.49
CA THR A 237 -25.39 18.96 -13.51
C THR A 237 -26.04 19.39 -14.83
N ILE A 238 -27.26 19.96 -14.73
CA ILE A 238 -28.08 20.36 -15.87
C ILE A 238 -28.30 21.88 -15.90
N GLY A 239 -28.52 22.44 -17.08
CA GLY A 239 -28.82 23.85 -17.31
C GLY A 239 -28.18 24.35 -18.59
N ASP A 240 -28.78 25.37 -19.17
CA ASP A 240 -28.25 26.01 -20.38
C ASP A 240 -27.44 27.27 -20.01
N THR A 241 -27.73 27.88 -18.88
CA THR A 241 -26.99 29.03 -18.34
C THR A 241 -26.03 28.61 -17.23
N LYS A 242 -25.08 29.49 -16.93
CA LYS A 242 -24.13 29.27 -15.83
C LYS A 242 -24.85 29.16 -14.48
N GLU A 243 -25.83 30.03 -14.25
CA GLU A 243 -26.64 30.13 -13.04
C GLU A 243 -27.46 28.86 -12.83
N GLU A 244 -28.05 28.29 -13.86
CA GLU A 244 -28.77 27.02 -13.82
C GLU A 244 -27.85 25.86 -13.47
N LYS A 245 -26.68 25.81 -14.14
CA LYS A 245 -25.67 24.79 -13.84
C LYS A 245 -25.15 24.91 -12.41
N ASP A 246 -24.90 26.11 -11.92
CA ASP A 246 -24.47 26.36 -10.55
C ASP A 246 -25.52 25.90 -9.53
N ALA A 247 -26.80 26.19 -9.76
CA ALA A 247 -27.90 25.73 -8.93
C ALA A 247 -28.05 24.20 -8.94
N SER A 248 -27.91 23.57 -10.12
CA SER A 248 -27.97 22.14 -10.30
C SER A 248 -26.81 21.41 -9.61
N GLU A 249 -25.60 21.91 -9.74
CA GLU A 249 -24.42 21.34 -9.07
C GLU A 249 -24.54 21.42 -7.54
N LEU A 250 -24.98 22.55 -7.01
CA LEU A 250 -25.23 22.72 -5.58
C LEU A 250 -26.32 21.76 -5.08
N TYR A 251 -27.39 21.59 -5.84
CA TYR A 251 -28.46 20.63 -5.55
C TYR A 251 -27.90 19.19 -5.49
N ASN A 252 -27.04 18.80 -6.43
CA ASN A 252 -26.46 17.46 -6.47
C ASN A 252 -25.58 17.19 -5.25
N ILE A 253 -24.74 18.16 -4.84
CA ILE A 253 -23.94 18.06 -3.61
C ILE A 253 -24.88 17.90 -2.38
N GLU A 254 -25.97 18.66 -2.34
CA GLU A 254 -26.94 18.54 -1.26
C GLU A 254 -27.64 17.17 -1.25
N GLN A 255 -27.91 16.57 -2.41
CA GLN A 255 -28.46 15.21 -2.49
C GLN A 255 -27.50 14.17 -1.92
N MET A 256 -26.19 14.28 -2.17
CA MET A 256 -25.21 13.42 -1.51
C MET A 256 -25.30 13.48 0.01
N ILE A 257 -25.34 14.70 0.55
CA ILE A 257 -25.47 14.89 2.00
C ILE A 257 -26.76 14.23 2.53
N LYS A 258 -27.88 14.39 1.80
CA LYS A 258 -29.16 13.75 2.14
C LYS A 258 -29.07 12.22 2.10
N VAL A 259 -28.40 11.64 1.11
CA VAL A 259 -28.18 10.19 1.02
C VAL A 259 -27.38 9.70 2.23
N ILE A 260 -26.29 10.38 2.60
CA ILE A 260 -25.50 10.03 3.78
C ILE A 260 -26.36 10.10 5.05
N TYR A 261 -27.12 11.18 5.21
CA TYR A 261 -28.00 11.37 6.38
C TYR A 261 -29.11 10.33 6.45
N THR A 262 -29.73 9.99 5.32
CA THR A 262 -30.87 9.07 5.25
C THR A 262 -30.46 7.63 5.52
N PHE A 263 -29.45 7.14 4.84
CA PHE A 263 -29.03 5.74 4.89
C PHE A 263 -27.96 5.45 5.94
N LYS A 264 -27.32 6.47 6.47
CA LYS A 264 -26.33 6.38 7.55
C LYS A 264 -25.29 5.29 7.29
N PRO A 265 -24.50 5.37 6.22
CA PRO A 265 -23.47 4.39 5.91
C PRO A 265 -22.51 4.21 7.09
N ASP A 266 -21.90 3.05 7.19
CA ASP A 266 -20.83 2.81 8.16
C ASP A 266 -19.52 3.38 7.65
N ILE A 267 -19.32 3.28 6.35
CA ILE A 267 -18.10 3.70 5.65
C ILE A 267 -18.49 4.46 4.38
N ILE A 268 -17.76 5.51 4.08
CA ILE A 268 -17.78 6.20 2.77
C ILE A 268 -16.40 6.04 2.16
N THR A 269 -16.34 5.63 0.90
CA THR A 269 -15.10 5.42 0.17
C THR A 269 -15.16 5.96 -1.26
N ALA A 270 -14.00 6.35 -1.76
CA ALA A 270 -13.74 6.65 -3.15
C ALA A 270 -12.31 6.19 -3.50
N HIS A 271 -11.93 6.23 -4.75
CA HIS A 271 -10.54 5.94 -5.14
C HIS A 271 -9.79 7.23 -5.42
N ASN A 272 -8.89 7.62 -4.55
CA ASN A 272 -8.23 8.95 -4.48
C ASN A 272 -9.13 10.06 -3.92
N GLY A 273 -10.20 9.69 -3.23
CA GLY A 273 -11.23 10.62 -2.77
C GLY A 273 -10.71 11.68 -1.81
N GLU A 274 -9.77 11.34 -0.94
CA GLU A 274 -9.23 12.29 0.05
C GLU A 274 -8.36 13.38 -0.57
N LEU A 275 -7.69 13.12 -1.67
CA LEU A 275 -6.84 14.08 -2.37
C LEU A 275 -7.56 14.78 -3.53
N PHE A 276 -8.58 14.18 -4.12
CA PHE A 276 -9.26 14.71 -5.29
C PHE A 276 -10.76 14.97 -5.02
N ASP A 277 -11.61 13.96 -4.95
CA ASP A 277 -13.07 14.11 -4.98
C ASP A 277 -13.62 15.00 -3.86
N TRP A 278 -13.20 14.77 -2.62
CA TRP A 278 -13.61 15.62 -1.51
C TRP A 278 -13.14 17.07 -1.67
N ASN A 279 -11.97 17.30 -2.28
CA ASN A 279 -11.45 18.64 -2.51
C ASN A 279 -12.21 19.34 -3.65
N ILE A 280 -12.63 18.60 -4.69
CA ILE A 280 -13.54 19.11 -5.73
C ILE A 280 -14.88 19.55 -5.12
N ILE A 281 -15.51 18.69 -4.28
CA ILE A 281 -16.77 19.02 -3.62
C ILE A 281 -16.64 20.28 -2.74
N ILE A 282 -15.56 20.36 -1.96
CA ILE A 282 -15.30 21.55 -1.11
C ILE A 282 -15.07 22.78 -1.97
N GLY A 283 -14.25 22.68 -3.02
CA GLY A 283 -13.98 23.79 -3.94
C GLY A 283 -15.24 24.24 -4.69
N ALA A 284 -16.08 23.30 -5.13
CA ALA A 284 -17.37 23.60 -5.73
C ALA A 284 -18.28 24.37 -4.76
N CYS A 285 -18.40 23.95 -3.50
CA CYS A 285 -19.18 24.71 -2.51
C CYS A 285 -18.68 26.15 -2.36
N VAL A 286 -17.35 26.35 -2.27
CA VAL A 286 -16.77 27.70 -2.16
C VAL A 286 -17.08 28.53 -3.41
N ARG A 287 -16.90 27.96 -4.61
CA ARG A 287 -17.22 28.61 -5.90
C ARG A 287 -18.72 28.98 -5.99
N LEU A 288 -19.59 28.18 -5.42
CA LEU A 288 -21.03 28.39 -5.38
C LEU A 288 -21.52 29.27 -4.22
N GLY A 289 -20.58 29.91 -3.50
CA GLY A 289 -20.88 30.89 -2.46
C GLY A 289 -21.30 30.32 -1.10
N THR A 290 -20.99 29.07 -0.81
CA THR A 290 -21.28 28.38 0.45
C THR A 290 -20.09 27.53 0.92
N THR A 291 -20.27 26.72 1.94
CA THR A 291 -19.30 25.73 2.39
C THR A 291 -19.96 24.36 2.61
N LEU A 292 -19.20 23.28 2.43
CA LEU A 292 -19.70 21.93 2.73
C LEU A 292 -20.13 21.80 4.20
N GLU A 293 -19.45 22.54 5.09
CA GLU A 293 -19.78 22.63 6.50
C GLU A 293 -21.18 23.24 6.71
N GLU A 294 -21.48 24.36 6.06
CA GLU A 294 -22.79 25.02 6.16
C GLU A 294 -23.91 24.16 5.58
N LEU A 295 -23.70 23.57 4.41
CA LEU A 295 -24.69 22.71 3.76
C LEU A 295 -25.00 21.46 4.59
N SER A 296 -24.00 20.85 5.21
CA SER A 296 -24.19 19.61 5.97
C SER A 296 -24.75 19.83 7.37
N LYS A 297 -24.45 20.96 7.99
CA LYS A 297 -24.81 21.28 9.37
C LYS A 297 -26.32 21.17 9.67
N LYS A 298 -27.17 21.49 8.69
CA LYS A 298 -28.64 21.38 8.82
C LYS A 298 -29.15 19.94 8.91
N TYR A 299 -28.36 18.96 8.44
CA TYR A 299 -28.71 17.55 8.46
C TYR A 299 -28.18 16.84 9.70
N PHE A 300 -27.02 17.20 10.22
CA PHE A 300 -26.31 16.48 11.28
C PHE A 300 -26.43 17.16 12.66
N ASN A 301 -27.58 17.75 12.98
CA ASN A 301 -27.85 18.34 14.27
C ASN A 301 -26.79 19.36 14.75
N GLY A 302 -26.27 20.16 13.82
CA GLY A 302 -25.26 21.17 14.12
C GLY A 302 -23.83 20.67 13.97
N GLU A 303 -23.58 19.39 13.74
CA GLU A 303 -22.31 18.87 13.25
C GLU A 303 -22.20 19.05 11.74
N SER A 304 -21.02 18.90 11.20
CA SER A 304 -20.79 19.16 9.77
C SER A 304 -19.75 18.22 9.18
N ILE A 305 -19.80 18.04 7.86
CA ILE A 305 -18.75 17.38 7.10
C ILE A 305 -17.60 18.37 6.97
N THR A 306 -16.40 17.98 7.41
CA THR A 306 -15.22 18.85 7.47
C THR A 306 -13.95 18.11 7.02
N LYS A 307 -12.90 18.86 6.73
CA LYS A 307 -11.54 18.30 6.62
C LYS A 307 -10.81 18.46 7.95
N ASN A 308 -10.11 17.41 8.36
CA ASN A 308 -9.23 17.50 9.52
C ASN A 308 -8.14 18.55 9.27
N LYS A 309 -7.97 19.47 10.19
CA LYS A 309 -6.92 20.51 10.11
C LYS A 309 -5.52 19.93 10.23
N ARG A 310 -5.36 18.77 10.85
CA ARG A 310 -4.09 18.04 10.94
C ARG A 310 -4.00 17.00 9.86
N GLU A 311 -2.81 16.91 9.27
CA GLU A 311 -2.48 15.85 8.36
C GLU A 311 -2.54 14.47 9.05
N THR A 312 -3.25 13.56 8.45
CA THR A 312 -3.20 12.13 8.77
C THR A 312 -1.99 11.52 8.07
N ILE A 313 -1.30 10.63 8.77
CA ILE A 313 -0.09 9.98 8.27
C ILE A 313 -0.45 8.56 7.84
N LEU A 314 -0.31 8.29 6.55
CA LEU A 314 -0.37 6.96 5.98
C LEU A 314 1.03 6.34 5.97
N LYS A 315 1.18 5.16 6.57
CA LYS A 315 2.43 4.41 6.60
C LYS A 315 2.46 3.39 5.45
N LEU A 316 3.42 3.55 4.54
CA LEU A 316 3.63 2.72 3.36
C LEU A 316 5.00 2.04 3.48
N GLY A 317 5.10 0.96 4.27
CA GLY A 317 6.41 0.35 4.49
C GLY A 317 7.43 1.37 5.04
N GLY A 318 8.45 1.72 4.25
CA GLY A 318 9.46 2.74 4.57
C GLY A 318 9.02 4.18 4.31
N GLU A 319 7.98 4.40 3.55
CA GLU A 319 7.51 5.72 3.13
C GLU A 319 6.35 6.24 3.98
N ILE A 320 6.14 7.54 3.92
CA ILE A 320 5.07 8.23 4.64
C ILE A 320 4.37 9.16 3.67
N GLU A 321 3.07 8.98 3.52
CA GLU A 321 2.20 9.96 2.88
C GLU A 321 1.40 10.74 3.90
N LYS A 322 1.02 11.96 3.54
CA LYS A 322 0.24 12.85 4.39
C LYS A 322 -0.96 13.38 3.63
N PHE A 323 -2.10 13.38 4.28
CA PHE A 323 -3.33 13.93 3.72
C PHE A 323 -4.23 14.49 4.82
N ASN A 324 -5.14 15.39 4.45
CA ASN A 324 -6.17 15.90 5.35
C ASN A 324 -7.42 15.05 5.21
N GLN A 325 -7.74 14.29 6.24
CA GLN A 325 -8.85 13.36 6.23
C GLN A 325 -10.19 14.06 6.32
N THR A 326 -11.16 13.61 5.53
CA THR A 326 -12.55 14.05 5.63
C THR A 326 -13.22 13.42 6.83
N ILE A 327 -13.95 14.21 7.59
CA ILE A 327 -14.72 13.81 8.78
C ILE A 327 -16.19 13.95 8.45
N VAL A 328 -16.91 12.85 8.50
CA VAL A 328 -18.36 12.79 8.33
C VAL A 328 -18.98 12.33 9.65
N PRO A 329 -19.96 13.08 10.23
CA PRO A 329 -20.54 12.72 11.51
C PRO A 329 -21.08 11.29 11.54
N GLY A 330 -20.61 10.51 12.51
CA GLY A 330 -21.05 9.13 12.73
C GLY A 330 -20.63 8.13 11.66
N THR A 331 -19.83 8.51 10.67
CA THR A 331 -19.44 7.67 9.54
C THR A 331 -17.92 7.67 9.38
N ILE A 332 -17.34 6.52 9.02
CA ILE A 332 -15.92 6.40 8.73
C ILE A 332 -15.68 6.78 7.26
N THR A 333 -14.63 7.52 6.98
CA THR A 333 -14.16 7.74 5.62
C THR A 333 -12.90 6.90 5.37
N THR A 334 -12.87 6.20 4.25
CA THR A 334 -11.70 5.46 3.74
C THR A 334 -11.38 5.92 2.33
N ASP A 335 -10.17 5.62 1.89
CA ASP A 335 -9.74 5.82 0.52
C ASP A 335 -9.17 4.50 -0.01
N SER A 336 -9.80 3.94 -1.03
CA SER A 336 -9.37 2.66 -1.59
C SER A 336 -7.95 2.73 -2.18
N LEU A 337 -7.52 3.92 -2.65
CA LEU A 337 -6.14 4.15 -3.10
C LEU A 337 -5.12 3.93 -1.98
N HIS A 338 -5.43 4.37 -0.75
CA HIS A 338 -4.55 4.17 0.40
C HIS A 338 -4.35 2.68 0.71
N ALA A 339 -5.41 1.88 0.64
CA ALA A 339 -5.34 0.44 0.83
C ALA A 339 -4.51 -0.24 -0.28
N VAL A 340 -4.70 0.19 -1.52
CA VAL A 340 -3.93 -0.27 -2.68
C VAL A 340 -2.45 0.06 -2.54
N ARG A 341 -2.09 1.30 -2.19
CA ARG A 341 -0.68 1.71 -2.00
C ARG A 341 0.01 0.93 -0.89
N ARG A 342 -0.71 0.60 0.19
CA ARG A 342 -0.18 -0.30 1.22
C ARG A 342 0.08 -1.71 0.70
N ALA A 343 -0.81 -2.22 -0.15
CA ALA A 343 -0.60 -3.51 -0.80
C ALA A 343 0.55 -3.46 -1.81
N GLN A 344 0.63 -2.41 -2.60
CA GLN A 344 1.72 -2.15 -3.54
C GLN A 344 3.10 -2.12 -2.85
N ALA A 345 3.20 -1.50 -1.67
CA ALA A 345 4.44 -1.50 -0.89
C ALA A 345 4.89 -2.90 -0.44
N LEU A 346 4.03 -3.91 -0.54
CA LEU A 346 4.30 -5.31 -0.20
C LEU A 346 4.33 -6.24 -1.42
N ASP A 347 3.96 -5.74 -2.59
CA ASP A 347 3.85 -6.52 -3.84
C ASP A 347 4.60 -5.82 -4.96
N SER A 348 5.82 -6.29 -5.20
CA SER A 348 6.72 -5.75 -6.21
C SER A 348 6.23 -5.90 -7.66
N ASN A 349 5.18 -6.68 -7.92
CA ASN A 349 4.61 -6.82 -9.25
C ASN A 349 3.49 -5.80 -9.54
N MET A 350 3.03 -5.07 -8.53
CA MET A 350 2.01 -4.03 -8.69
C MET A 350 2.65 -2.69 -9.04
N LEU A 351 2.74 -2.37 -10.35
CA LEU A 351 3.47 -1.20 -10.85
C LEU A 351 2.76 0.12 -10.58
N PHE A 352 1.43 0.14 -10.62
CA PHE A 352 0.64 1.36 -10.48
C PHE A 352 -0.50 1.15 -9.48
N SER A 353 -0.99 2.25 -8.91
CA SER A 353 -2.07 2.24 -7.91
C SER A 353 -3.38 2.86 -8.41
N ASN A 354 -3.46 3.31 -9.68
CA ASN A 354 -4.71 3.85 -10.23
C ASN A 354 -5.77 2.75 -10.41
N LEU A 355 -7.05 3.12 -10.31
CA LEU A 355 -8.18 2.18 -10.30
C LEU A 355 -8.16 1.24 -11.50
N LYS A 356 -7.98 1.75 -12.72
CA LYS A 356 -8.00 0.96 -13.96
C LYS A 356 -6.88 -0.09 -14.03
N TYR A 357 -5.70 0.24 -13.51
CA TYR A 357 -4.59 -0.72 -13.45
C TYR A 357 -4.85 -1.78 -12.38
N VAL A 358 -5.26 -1.35 -11.19
CA VAL A 358 -5.45 -2.25 -10.04
C VAL A 358 -6.56 -3.26 -10.29
N THR A 359 -7.64 -2.85 -10.93
CA THR A 359 -8.74 -3.76 -11.27
C THR A 359 -8.31 -4.82 -12.28
N LYS A 360 -7.52 -4.45 -13.30
CA LYS A 360 -6.90 -5.40 -14.25
C LYS A 360 -5.90 -6.32 -13.54
N TYR A 361 -4.98 -5.77 -12.77
CA TYR A 361 -4.01 -6.51 -12.00
C TYR A 361 -4.66 -7.54 -11.05
N SER A 362 -5.72 -7.13 -10.39
CA SER A 362 -6.47 -7.94 -9.43
C SER A 362 -7.50 -8.86 -10.07
N LYS A 363 -7.66 -8.80 -11.40
CA LYS A 363 -8.65 -9.58 -12.16
C LYS A 363 -10.10 -9.34 -11.70
N ILE A 364 -10.40 -8.07 -11.38
CA ILE A 364 -11.71 -7.62 -10.90
C ILE A 364 -12.55 -7.06 -12.06
N VAL A 365 -11.91 -6.69 -13.16
CA VAL A 365 -12.56 -6.02 -14.29
C VAL A 365 -13.78 -6.80 -14.80
N LYS A 366 -14.90 -6.08 -15.02
CA LYS A 366 -16.07 -6.65 -15.68
C LYS A 366 -15.80 -6.93 -17.17
N PRO A 367 -16.42 -7.97 -17.74
CA PRO A 367 -16.26 -8.29 -19.16
C PRO A 367 -16.66 -7.14 -20.10
N ASN A 368 -17.73 -6.42 -19.77
CA ASN A 368 -18.32 -5.32 -20.54
C ASN A 368 -17.92 -3.93 -20.03
N ARG A 369 -16.75 -3.80 -19.41
CA ARG A 369 -16.23 -2.54 -18.86
C ARG A 369 -16.05 -1.48 -19.94
N VAL A 370 -16.67 -0.32 -19.76
CA VAL A 370 -16.48 0.85 -20.63
C VAL A 370 -15.25 1.65 -20.20
N TYR A 371 -14.39 2.00 -21.15
CA TYR A 371 -13.25 2.90 -20.94
C TYR A 371 -13.39 4.15 -21.78
N ILE A 372 -13.22 5.30 -21.13
CA ILE A 372 -13.19 6.60 -21.79
C ILE A 372 -11.88 7.29 -21.40
N PRO A 373 -11.12 7.84 -22.36
CA PRO A 373 -9.99 8.71 -22.03
C PRO A 373 -10.46 9.92 -21.23
N GLY A 374 -9.77 10.24 -20.12
CA GLY A 374 -10.19 11.32 -19.22
C GLY A 374 -10.36 12.68 -19.91
N ASN A 375 -9.54 12.97 -20.92
CA ASN A 375 -9.65 14.20 -21.73
C ASN A 375 -10.81 14.20 -22.73
N LYS A 376 -11.56 13.09 -22.85
CA LYS A 376 -12.71 12.96 -23.78
C LYS A 376 -14.05 12.89 -23.05
N ILE A 377 -14.08 12.72 -21.75
CA ILE A 377 -15.31 12.57 -20.96
C ILE A 377 -16.21 13.78 -21.12
N SER A 378 -15.68 14.98 -20.89
CA SER A 378 -16.43 16.22 -21.01
C SER A 378 -16.90 16.48 -22.45
N ASP A 379 -16.09 16.18 -23.46
CA ASP A 379 -16.45 16.30 -24.87
C ASP A 379 -17.64 15.39 -25.22
N ILE A 380 -17.58 14.11 -24.81
CA ILE A 380 -18.62 13.12 -25.07
C ILE A 380 -19.91 13.46 -24.33
N LEU A 381 -19.80 13.91 -23.08
CA LEU A 381 -20.93 14.27 -22.24
C LEU A 381 -21.69 15.48 -22.76
N ASN A 382 -20.98 16.48 -23.28
CA ASN A 382 -21.57 17.75 -23.74
C ASN A 382 -21.98 17.74 -25.23
N ASP A 383 -21.61 16.72 -25.97
CA ASP A 383 -22.02 16.58 -27.37
C ASP A 383 -23.43 15.98 -27.49
N LYS A 384 -24.44 16.86 -27.52
CA LYS A 384 -25.85 16.47 -27.63
C LYS A 384 -26.24 15.94 -29.02
N ASN A 385 -25.40 16.18 -30.03
CA ASN A 385 -25.75 15.89 -31.43
C ASN A 385 -25.23 14.53 -31.88
N THR A 386 -24.13 14.05 -31.30
CA THR A 386 -23.55 12.76 -31.66
C THR A 386 -24.30 11.62 -30.97
N LYS A 387 -24.69 10.64 -31.74
CA LYS A 387 -25.23 9.37 -31.26
C LYS A 387 -24.18 8.31 -31.39
N TYR A 388 -24.28 7.29 -30.53
CA TYR A 388 -23.35 6.17 -30.48
C TYR A 388 -24.12 4.87 -30.59
N ALA A 389 -23.56 3.90 -31.31
CA ALA A 389 -24.01 2.52 -31.23
C ALA A 389 -23.26 1.85 -30.06
N PHE A 390 -24.00 1.37 -29.09
CA PHE A 390 -23.46 0.75 -27.86
C PHE A 390 -23.96 -0.67 -27.74
N ASN A 391 -23.04 -1.59 -27.49
CA ASN A 391 -23.36 -2.97 -27.18
C ASN A 391 -23.12 -3.22 -25.68
N ASP A 392 -24.22 -3.31 -24.93
CA ASP A 392 -24.23 -3.67 -23.51
C ASP A 392 -24.57 -5.14 -23.33
N THR A 393 -23.99 -6.01 -24.14
CA THR A 393 -24.17 -7.44 -23.96
C THR A 393 -23.58 -7.84 -22.63
N ASP A 394 -24.45 -8.26 -21.75
CA ASP A 394 -24.13 -8.70 -20.41
C ASP A 394 -23.34 -10.01 -20.46
N GLY A 395 -22.56 -10.23 -19.41
CA GLY A 395 -21.59 -11.30 -19.30
C GLY A 395 -22.09 -12.74 -19.34
N ASP A 396 -23.33 -13.01 -19.77
CA ASP A 396 -23.83 -14.39 -20.04
C ASP A 396 -22.97 -15.15 -21.06
N TRP A 397 -22.07 -14.46 -21.75
CA TRP A 397 -21.15 -15.00 -22.73
C TRP A 397 -19.84 -15.50 -22.13
N TYR A 398 -19.63 -15.32 -20.82
CA TYR A 398 -18.38 -15.61 -20.15
C TYR A 398 -18.48 -16.73 -19.15
N ILE A 399 -17.64 -17.75 -19.31
CA ILE A 399 -17.28 -18.67 -18.25
C ILE A 399 -16.04 -18.11 -17.56
N TYR A 400 -16.03 -18.10 -16.26
CA TYR A 400 -14.84 -17.72 -15.49
C TYR A 400 -13.86 -18.89 -15.44
N ASP A 401 -12.57 -18.62 -15.66
CA ASP A 401 -11.52 -19.58 -15.43
C ASP A 401 -11.22 -19.73 -13.92
N GLU A 402 -10.29 -20.62 -13.60
CA GLU A 402 -9.86 -20.90 -12.23
C GLU A 402 -9.28 -19.68 -11.46
N ASN A 403 -8.92 -18.63 -12.20
CA ASN A 403 -8.41 -17.38 -11.64
C ASN A 403 -9.46 -16.26 -11.64
N TYR A 404 -10.73 -16.60 -11.87
CA TYR A 404 -11.83 -15.65 -12.06
C TYR A 404 -11.62 -14.68 -13.24
N ILE A 405 -10.84 -15.08 -14.23
CA ILE A 405 -10.76 -14.35 -15.48
C ILE A 405 -11.97 -14.78 -16.33
N PRO A 406 -12.77 -13.84 -16.83
CA PRO A 406 -13.87 -14.17 -17.71
C PRO A 406 -13.33 -14.91 -18.93
N LYS A 407 -13.80 -16.17 -19.13
CA LYS A 407 -13.60 -16.91 -20.36
C LYS A 407 -14.87 -16.87 -21.15
N GLN A 408 -14.77 -16.52 -22.40
CA GLN A 408 -15.90 -16.64 -23.30
C GLN A 408 -16.32 -18.05 -23.52
N ILE A 409 -17.65 -18.27 -23.55
CA ILE A 409 -18.26 -19.49 -24.10
C ILE A 409 -18.02 -19.56 -25.62
N MET A 410 -18.03 -18.41 -26.27
CA MET A 410 -17.59 -18.24 -27.65
C MET A 410 -16.38 -17.30 -27.68
N PRO A 411 -15.41 -17.47 -28.58
CA PRO A 411 -14.28 -16.58 -28.67
C PRO A 411 -14.79 -15.18 -28.94
N ASP A 412 -14.48 -14.24 -28.01
CA ASP A 412 -14.78 -12.83 -28.23
C ASP A 412 -13.82 -12.30 -29.29
N PRO A 413 -14.33 -11.96 -30.46
CA PRO A 413 -13.48 -11.42 -31.50
C PRO A 413 -12.85 -10.10 -31.08
N LEU A 414 -13.45 -9.40 -30.10
CA LEU A 414 -12.94 -8.16 -29.58
C LEU A 414 -11.80 -8.38 -28.57
N LYS A 415 -11.70 -9.54 -27.90
CA LYS A 415 -10.58 -9.88 -27.02
C LYS A 415 -9.26 -10.08 -27.75
N ASN A 416 -9.31 -10.61 -28.93
CA ASN A 416 -8.10 -10.76 -29.74
C ASN A 416 -7.49 -9.43 -30.20
N LEU A 417 -8.20 -8.32 -29.98
CA LEU A 417 -7.73 -6.97 -30.19
C LEU A 417 -7.11 -6.33 -28.92
N GLU A 418 -6.95 -7.04 -27.81
CA GLU A 418 -6.23 -6.55 -26.61
C GLU A 418 -4.79 -6.07 -26.90
N TYR A 419 -4.22 -6.55 -28.00
CA TYR A 419 -2.92 -6.09 -28.50
C TYR A 419 -2.93 -4.67 -29.06
N PHE A 420 -4.10 -4.10 -29.30
CA PHE A 420 -4.27 -2.75 -29.85
C PHE A 420 -4.74 -1.77 -28.79
N ASN A 421 -4.05 -1.66 -27.72
CA ASN A 421 -4.30 -0.73 -26.59
C ASN A 421 -4.34 0.75 -27.01
N ARG A 422 -4.94 1.05 -28.17
CA ARG A 422 -5.02 2.37 -28.75
C ARG A 422 -6.46 2.83 -28.82
N GLU A 423 -6.66 4.08 -28.47
CA GLU A 423 -7.85 4.84 -28.81
C GLU A 423 -8.04 4.81 -30.32
N ILE A 424 -9.09 4.16 -30.77
CA ILE A 424 -9.50 4.25 -32.15
C ILE A 424 -10.12 5.63 -32.32
N ASP A 425 -9.76 6.33 -33.38
CA ASP A 425 -10.14 7.70 -33.64
C ASP A 425 -11.66 7.88 -33.58
N ALA A 426 -12.10 9.07 -33.22
CA ALA A 426 -13.49 9.35 -32.81
C ALA A 426 -14.59 9.00 -33.83
N ASP A 427 -14.24 8.71 -35.04
CA ASP A 427 -15.16 8.33 -36.13
C ASP A 427 -15.23 6.81 -36.33
N MET A 428 -14.57 6.03 -35.45
CA MET A 428 -14.52 4.58 -35.50
C MET A 428 -15.14 3.97 -34.24
N ILE A 429 -15.37 2.65 -34.29
CA ILE A 429 -15.79 1.88 -33.13
C ILE A 429 -14.76 2.05 -32.04
N VAL A 430 -15.14 2.66 -30.93
CA VAL A 430 -14.30 2.76 -29.74
C VAL A 430 -14.42 1.46 -29.00
N ARG A 431 -13.28 0.88 -28.76
CA ARG A 431 -13.18 -0.41 -28.14
C ARG A 431 -12.66 -0.35 -26.74
N ASN A 432 -13.24 -1.19 -25.94
CA ASN A 432 -12.86 -1.41 -24.56
C ASN A 432 -12.14 -2.75 -24.43
N THR A 433 -10.98 -2.77 -23.76
CA THR A 433 -10.21 -3.98 -23.49
C THR A 433 -10.93 -5.02 -22.62
N SER A 434 -12.09 -4.70 -22.10
CA SER A 434 -12.91 -5.57 -21.24
C SER A 434 -14.19 -6.07 -21.91
N GLY A 435 -14.47 -5.74 -23.17
CA GLY A 435 -15.56 -6.31 -23.93
C GLY A 435 -16.67 -5.34 -24.37
N GLY A 436 -17.00 -4.28 -23.65
CA GLY A 436 -17.99 -3.28 -24.09
C GLY A 436 -17.46 -2.48 -25.29
N THR A 437 -18.30 -2.20 -26.24
CA THR A 437 -17.94 -1.48 -27.46
C THR A 437 -18.93 -0.36 -27.71
N TYR A 438 -18.47 0.80 -28.09
CA TYR A 438 -19.29 1.89 -28.58
C TYR A 438 -18.60 2.60 -29.74
N CYS A 439 -19.39 3.20 -30.62
CA CYS A 439 -18.89 4.01 -31.71
C CYS A 439 -19.83 5.20 -31.95
N LYS A 440 -19.35 6.22 -32.62
CA LYS A 440 -20.24 7.28 -33.13
C LYS A 440 -21.24 6.68 -34.09
N TYR A 441 -22.49 7.08 -33.95
CA TYR A 441 -23.56 6.68 -34.86
C TYR A 441 -23.97 7.85 -35.73
N ASP A 442 -23.91 7.65 -37.05
CA ASP A 442 -24.45 8.54 -38.06
C ASP A 442 -25.64 7.85 -38.72
N GLU A 443 -26.80 8.48 -38.68
CA GLU A 443 -28.04 7.95 -39.29
C GLU A 443 -27.92 7.75 -40.81
N THR A 444 -26.89 8.35 -41.41
CA THR A 444 -26.60 8.20 -42.85
C THR A 444 -25.71 7.02 -43.16
N VAL A 445 -25.10 6.42 -42.12
CA VAL A 445 -24.14 5.29 -42.22
C VAL A 445 -24.84 3.99 -41.84
N THR A 446 -24.79 3.02 -42.74
CA THR A 446 -25.34 1.70 -42.44
C THR A 446 -24.48 0.91 -41.44
N ALA A 447 -25.06 -0.08 -40.75
CA ALA A 447 -24.31 -0.96 -39.88
C ALA A 447 -23.19 -1.71 -40.65
N GLU A 448 -23.39 -1.97 -41.93
CA GLU A 448 -22.38 -2.61 -42.79
C GLU A 448 -21.22 -1.67 -43.11
N GLU A 449 -21.47 -0.37 -43.31
CA GLU A 449 -20.43 0.64 -43.51
C GLU A 449 -19.62 0.87 -42.20
N LEU A 450 -20.28 0.90 -41.03
CA LEU A 450 -19.61 0.97 -39.73
C LEU A 450 -18.69 -0.24 -39.51
N TYR A 451 -19.16 -1.42 -39.86
CA TYR A 451 -18.36 -2.64 -39.79
C TYR A 451 -17.16 -2.58 -40.74
N ASN A 452 -17.38 -2.18 -41.99
CA ASN A 452 -16.31 -2.10 -42.98
C ASN A 452 -15.24 -1.05 -42.60
N ASN A 453 -15.66 0.09 -42.07
CA ASN A 453 -14.76 1.12 -41.56
C ASN A 453 -13.92 0.62 -40.37
N TYR A 454 -14.53 -0.16 -39.47
CA TYR A 454 -13.85 -0.78 -38.34
C TYR A 454 -12.82 -1.82 -38.79
N ILE A 455 -13.19 -2.70 -39.73
CA ILE A 455 -12.25 -3.70 -40.28
C ILE A 455 -11.10 -3.02 -41.02
N ALA A 456 -11.38 -1.98 -41.80
CA ALA A 456 -10.34 -1.24 -42.51
C ALA A 456 -9.34 -0.59 -41.55
N SER A 457 -9.82 -0.07 -40.40
CA SER A 457 -8.95 0.51 -39.38
C SER A 457 -8.04 -0.53 -38.74
N ILE A 458 -8.57 -1.72 -38.46
CA ILE A 458 -7.78 -2.83 -37.91
C ILE A 458 -6.73 -3.31 -38.90
N GLU A 459 -7.11 -3.41 -40.19
CA GLU A 459 -6.16 -3.82 -41.23
C GLU A 459 -5.03 -2.79 -41.42
N GLU A 460 -5.33 -1.49 -41.28
CA GLU A 460 -4.34 -0.43 -41.35
C GLU A 460 -3.38 -0.46 -40.15
N GLU A 461 -3.88 -0.72 -38.94
CA GLU A 461 -3.03 -0.90 -37.76
C GLU A 461 -2.20 -2.18 -37.82
N ASN A 462 -2.76 -3.26 -38.31
CA ASN A 462 -2.03 -4.52 -38.53
C ASN A 462 -0.87 -4.37 -39.53
N LYS A 463 -1.03 -3.48 -40.53
CA LYS A 463 0.07 -3.14 -41.45
C LYS A 463 1.20 -2.36 -40.80
N LYS A 464 0.89 -1.63 -39.71
CA LYS A 464 1.89 -0.85 -38.94
C LYS A 464 2.57 -1.68 -37.84
N SER A 465 2.01 -2.85 -37.46
CA SER A 465 2.53 -3.71 -36.41
C SER A 465 3.47 -4.79 -36.98
N ILE A 466 4.57 -5.02 -36.31
CA ILE A 466 5.61 -6.00 -36.65
C ILE A 466 5.16 -7.47 -36.42
N TYR A 467 3.94 -7.68 -35.92
CA TYR A 467 3.43 -9.01 -35.61
C TYR A 467 2.88 -9.70 -36.87
N LYS A 468 3.42 -10.87 -37.17
CA LYS A 468 3.02 -11.74 -38.29
C LYS A 468 1.56 -12.17 -38.15
N LYS A 469 0.81 -12.04 -39.24
CA LYS A 469 -0.52 -12.58 -39.46
C LYS A 469 -0.64 -14.03 -38.99
N GLY A 470 -1.53 -14.30 -38.06
CA GLY A 470 -1.85 -15.64 -37.56
C GLY A 470 -3.14 -16.17 -38.15
N LYS A 471 -3.31 -17.51 -38.16
CA LYS A 471 -4.46 -18.25 -38.66
C LYS A 471 -5.86 -17.89 -38.06
N ASN A 472 -5.96 -16.86 -37.22
CA ASN A 472 -7.20 -16.51 -36.54
C ASN A 472 -7.96 -15.32 -37.17
N GLU A 473 -7.45 -14.76 -38.30
CA GLU A 473 -8.08 -13.59 -38.93
C GLU A 473 -9.49 -13.86 -39.43
N ASP A 474 -9.71 -15.02 -40.05
CA ASP A 474 -11.04 -15.35 -40.60
C ASP A 474 -12.11 -15.56 -39.50
N LYS A 475 -11.72 -16.15 -38.39
CA LYS A 475 -12.61 -16.34 -37.25
C LYS A 475 -12.93 -14.99 -36.61
N PHE A 476 -11.96 -14.14 -36.45
CA PHE A 476 -12.09 -12.81 -35.89
C PHE A 476 -13.08 -11.96 -36.69
N THR A 477 -12.91 -11.87 -37.98
CA THR A 477 -13.78 -11.09 -38.87
C THR A 477 -15.24 -11.54 -38.81
N LEU A 478 -15.48 -12.88 -38.76
CA LEU A 478 -16.82 -13.40 -38.66
C LEU A 478 -17.52 -13.06 -37.34
N TYR A 479 -16.83 -13.20 -36.23
CA TYR A 479 -17.38 -12.87 -34.91
C TYR A 479 -17.60 -11.38 -34.72
N THR A 480 -16.68 -10.56 -35.17
CA THR A 480 -16.81 -9.10 -35.10
C THR A 480 -18.01 -8.63 -35.91
N LYS A 481 -18.24 -9.20 -37.09
CA LYS A 481 -19.41 -8.90 -37.91
C LYS A 481 -20.71 -9.17 -37.16
N ASN A 482 -20.83 -10.33 -36.54
CA ASN A 482 -22.03 -10.72 -35.80
C ASN A 482 -22.27 -9.80 -34.60
N ILE A 483 -21.23 -9.47 -33.83
CA ILE A 483 -21.32 -8.58 -32.67
C ILE A 483 -21.68 -7.16 -33.05
N LEU A 484 -21.13 -6.65 -34.15
CA LEU A 484 -21.45 -5.29 -34.63
C LEU A 484 -22.84 -5.17 -35.24
N LEU A 485 -23.41 -6.22 -35.76
CA LEU A 485 -24.74 -6.19 -36.38
C LEU A 485 -25.86 -6.53 -35.41
N ASP A 486 -25.59 -7.37 -34.40
CA ASP A 486 -26.60 -7.85 -33.44
C ASP A 486 -26.32 -7.28 -32.04
N GLY A 487 -27.34 -6.69 -31.40
CA GLY A 487 -27.31 -6.29 -30.02
C GLY A 487 -26.77 -4.87 -29.74
N TYR A 488 -26.61 -4.04 -30.76
CA TYR A 488 -26.29 -2.63 -30.58
C TYR A 488 -27.54 -1.78 -30.39
N GLU A 489 -27.51 -0.93 -29.37
CA GLU A 489 -28.50 0.12 -29.15
C GLU A 489 -27.90 1.49 -29.49
N ILE A 490 -28.73 2.39 -30.00
CA ILE A 490 -28.33 3.75 -30.29
C ILE A 490 -28.54 4.59 -29.05
N VAL A 491 -27.45 5.13 -28.52
CA VAL A 491 -27.42 5.86 -27.27
C VAL A 491 -26.73 7.23 -27.42
N THR A 492 -26.93 8.10 -26.44
CA THR A 492 -26.24 9.39 -26.33
C THR A 492 -24.84 9.23 -25.72
N GLY A 493 -23.97 10.21 -25.91
CA GLY A 493 -22.68 10.27 -25.20
C GLY A 493 -22.84 10.26 -23.69
N GLU A 494 -23.86 10.92 -23.17
CA GLU A 494 -24.22 10.89 -21.75
C GLU A 494 -24.44 9.48 -21.24
N TYR A 495 -25.15 8.62 -21.99
CA TYR A 495 -25.34 7.23 -21.59
C TYR A 495 -24.02 6.48 -21.46
N ILE A 496 -23.08 6.70 -22.37
CA ILE A 496 -21.74 6.10 -22.34
C ILE A 496 -20.97 6.55 -21.09
N VAL A 497 -21.01 7.84 -20.75
CA VAL A 497 -20.35 8.38 -19.55
C VAL A 497 -20.98 7.83 -18.25
N ILE A 498 -22.31 7.76 -18.21
CA ILE A 498 -23.04 7.14 -17.08
C ILE A 498 -22.59 5.67 -16.89
N ARG A 499 -22.47 4.90 -17.97
CA ARG A 499 -21.97 3.51 -17.87
C ARG A 499 -20.54 3.45 -17.38
N TYR A 500 -19.68 4.33 -17.84
CA TYR A 500 -18.31 4.46 -17.38
C TYR A 500 -18.27 4.74 -15.87
N LEU A 501 -19.03 5.73 -15.38
CA LEU A 501 -19.07 6.10 -13.96
C LEU A 501 -19.67 4.98 -13.09
N LEU A 502 -20.70 4.27 -13.55
CA LEU A 502 -21.25 3.11 -12.85
C LEU A 502 -20.24 1.96 -12.73
N ASP A 503 -19.42 1.77 -13.73
CA ASP A 503 -18.34 0.78 -13.69
C ASP A 503 -17.25 1.20 -12.72
N ASP A 504 -16.89 2.49 -12.66
CA ASP A 504 -15.92 3.00 -11.68
C ASP A 504 -16.42 2.83 -10.25
N LEU A 505 -17.68 3.11 -9.98
CA LEU A 505 -18.29 2.87 -8.67
C LEU A 505 -18.20 1.40 -8.27
N TRP A 506 -18.53 0.49 -9.19
CA TRP A 506 -18.47 -0.94 -8.94
C TRP A 506 -17.03 -1.42 -8.72
N GLU A 507 -16.09 -0.97 -9.55
CA GLU A 507 -14.68 -1.29 -9.44
C GLU A 507 -14.09 -0.76 -8.12
N CYS A 508 -14.44 0.47 -7.74
CA CYS A 508 -14.01 1.07 -6.47
C CYS A 508 -14.49 0.23 -5.27
N ASP A 509 -15.76 -0.22 -5.25
CA ASP A 509 -16.27 -1.11 -4.21
C ASP A 509 -15.49 -2.42 -4.13
N LYS A 510 -15.21 -3.05 -5.28
CA LYS A 510 -14.49 -4.32 -5.31
C LYS A 510 -13.02 -4.17 -4.92
N VAL A 511 -12.39 -3.06 -5.28
CA VAL A 511 -11.03 -2.70 -4.84
C VAL A 511 -11.01 -2.43 -3.34
N GLU A 512 -11.94 -1.64 -2.84
CA GLU A 512 -12.10 -1.38 -1.39
C GLU A 512 -12.27 -2.69 -0.62
N HIS A 513 -13.19 -3.56 -1.06
CA HIS A 513 -13.37 -4.88 -0.45
C HIS A 513 -12.08 -5.69 -0.46
N ARG A 514 -11.43 -5.80 -1.63
CA ARG A 514 -10.23 -6.65 -1.78
C ARG A 514 -9.09 -6.22 -0.87
N TYR A 515 -8.81 -4.92 -0.81
CA TYR A 515 -7.61 -4.41 -0.16
C TYR A 515 -7.84 -3.99 1.30
N ASN A 516 -9.04 -3.54 1.67
CA ASN A 516 -9.36 -3.16 3.05
C ASN A 516 -9.92 -4.31 3.90
N THR A 517 -10.30 -5.45 3.33
CA THR A 517 -10.69 -6.64 4.12
C THR A 517 -9.61 -7.05 5.12
N SER A 518 -8.32 -6.93 4.77
CA SER A 518 -7.23 -7.19 5.70
C SER A 518 -7.23 -6.25 6.90
N ASN A 519 -7.45 -4.96 6.69
CA ASN A 519 -7.54 -3.98 7.76
C ASN A 519 -8.78 -4.19 8.63
N PHE A 520 -9.91 -4.57 8.03
CA PHE A 520 -11.13 -4.94 8.73
C PHE A 520 -10.91 -6.12 9.69
N LEU A 521 -10.28 -7.19 9.21
CA LEU A 521 -10.01 -8.38 10.03
C LEU A 521 -9.00 -8.10 11.15
N ILE A 522 -7.99 -7.27 10.90
CA ILE A 522 -7.05 -6.82 11.93
C ILE A 522 -7.75 -5.93 12.95
N CYS A 523 -8.59 -5.00 12.51
CA CYS A 523 -9.31 -4.07 13.38
C CYS A 523 -10.22 -4.80 14.39
N LYS A 524 -10.79 -5.95 14.03
CA LYS A 524 -11.57 -6.78 14.95
C LYS A 524 -10.80 -7.23 16.19
N MET A 525 -9.47 -7.33 16.09
CA MET A 525 -8.59 -7.74 17.19
C MET A 525 -7.97 -6.56 17.95
N LEU A 526 -8.02 -5.36 17.37
CA LEU A 526 -7.32 -4.19 17.90
C LEU A 526 -8.27 -3.22 18.62
N PRO A 527 -7.85 -2.60 19.74
CA PRO A 527 -8.59 -1.53 20.38
C PRO A 527 -8.33 -0.18 19.68
N VAL A 528 -8.56 -0.10 18.39
CA VAL A 528 -8.35 1.10 17.57
C VAL A 528 -9.51 1.33 16.61
N PRO A 529 -9.86 2.59 16.28
CA PRO A 529 -10.83 2.88 15.24
C PRO A 529 -10.36 2.35 13.87
N PHE A 530 -11.31 1.92 13.04
CA PHE A 530 -11.00 1.33 11.72
C PHE A 530 -10.19 2.28 10.83
N GLN A 531 -10.55 3.55 10.80
CA GLN A 531 -9.84 4.59 10.06
C GLN A 531 -8.36 4.69 10.45
N LYS A 532 -8.06 4.59 11.75
CA LYS A 532 -6.68 4.54 12.24
C LYS A 532 -6.00 3.21 11.88
N CYS A 533 -6.72 2.10 11.93
CA CYS A 533 -6.21 0.79 11.51
C CYS A 533 -5.76 0.82 10.04
N CYS A 534 -6.52 1.48 9.15
CA CYS A 534 -6.19 1.64 7.73
C CYS A 534 -4.91 2.45 7.47
N THR A 535 -4.51 3.33 8.39
CA THR A 535 -3.39 4.26 8.18
C THR A 535 -2.14 3.96 9.01
N MET A 536 -2.28 3.25 10.13
CA MET A 536 -1.16 2.96 11.03
C MET A 536 -0.26 1.84 10.51
N GLY A 537 1.04 1.91 10.82
CA GLY A 537 1.98 0.83 10.54
C GLY A 537 1.82 -0.36 11.49
N THR A 538 2.35 -1.51 11.11
CA THR A 538 2.22 -2.79 11.84
C THR A 538 2.82 -2.77 13.24
N ALA A 539 3.94 -2.07 13.47
CA ALA A 539 4.48 -1.85 14.82
C ALA A 539 3.50 -1.10 15.72
N GLY A 540 2.69 -0.19 15.13
CA GLY A 540 1.60 0.47 15.85
C GLY A 540 0.47 -0.49 16.22
N GLN A 541 0.13 -1.44 15.35
CA GLN A 541 -0.87 -2.47 15.61
C GLN A 541 -0.45 -3.34 16.79
N TRP A 542 0.79 -3.85 16.79
CA TRP A 542 1.35 -4.59 17.92
C TRP A 542 1.37 -3.77 19.21
N LYS A 543 1.79 -2.51 19.12
CA LYS A 543 1.77 -1.59 20.28
C LYS A 543 0.36 -1.46 20.87
N SER A 544 -0.66 -1.30 20.05
CA SER A 544 -2.04 -1.13 20.53
C SER A 544 -2.56 -2.36 21.27
N MET A 545 -2.22 -3.57 20.80
CA MET A 545 -2.52 -4.82 21.52
C MET A 545 -1.85 -4.87 22.88
N LEU A 546 -0.54 -4.61 22.94
CA LEU A 546 0.22 -4.70 24.20
C LEU A 546 -0.15 -3.60 25.19
N LEU A 547 -0.52 -2.41 24.73
CA LEU A 547 -1.06 -1.36 25.60
C LEU A 547 -2.37 -1.79 26.26
N ALA A 548 -3.27 -2.41 25.52
CA ALA A 548 -4.51 -2.95 26.05
C ALA A 548 -4.27 -4.08 27.03
N TRP A 549 -3.34 -5.01 26.69
CA TRP A 549 -2.95 -6.08 27.59
C TRP A 549 -2.34 -5.56 28.89
N SER A 550 -1.43 -4.58 28.78
CA SER A 550 -0.82 -3.94 29.96
C SER A 550 -1.84 -3.21 30.83
N TYR A 551 -2.83 -2.56 30.20
CA TYR A 551 -3.93 -1.92 30.94
C TYR A 551 -4.77 -2.94 31.73
N GLU A 552 -5.16 -4.04 31.11
CA GLU A 552 -6.00 -5.07 31.73
C GLU A 552 -5.31 -5.84 32.86
N ASN A 553 -3.98 -5.95 32.79
CA ASN A 553 -3.19 -6.72 33.74
C ASN A 553 -2.35 -5.85 34.68
N ASP A 554 -2.59 -4.54 34.70
CA ASP A 554 -1.84 -3.56 35.51
C ASP A 554 -0.31 -3.63 35.34
N LEU A 555 0.16 -3.92 34.13
CA LEU A 555 1.60 -4.06 33.83
C LEU A 555 2.24 -2.73 33.48
N ALA A 556 3.46 -2.53 33.94
CA ALA A 556 4.29 -1.42 33.51
C ALA A 556 4.66 -1.53 32.01
N ILE A 557 4.80 -0.38 31.35
CA ILE A 557 5.16 -0.31 29.94
C ILE A 557 6.63 0.12 29.86
N PRO A 558 7.46 -0.57 29.05
CA PRO A 558 8.87 -0.21 28.89
C PRO A 558 9.07 1.21 28.33
N PRO A 559 10.23 1.82 28.59
CA PRO A 559 10.57 3.07 27.91
C PRO A 559 10.83 2.84 26.43
N PHE A 560 10.69 3.91 25.63
CA PHE A 560 11.17 3.88 24.23
C PHE A 560 12.70 3.82 24.21
N GLY A 561 13.26 2.97 23.37
CA GLY A 561 14.69 2.84 23.17
C GLY A 561 15.23 3.69 22.03
N GLU A 562 16.53 3.59 21.81
CA GLU A 562 17.23 4.20 20.67
C GLU A 562 17.44 3.14 19.58
N SER A 563 17.32 3.57 18.33
CA SER A 563 17.59 2.69 17.18
C SER A 563 19.10 2.54 16.99
N ARG A 564 19.53 1.31 16.75
CA ARG A 564 20.88 1.00 16.26
C ARG A 564 20.77 0.01 15.11
N SER A 565 21.74 -0.02 14.23
CA SER A 565 21.85 -1.02 13.18
C SER A 565 22.16 -2.40 13.78
N PHE A 566 21.69 -3.44 13.11
CA PHE A 566 22.01 -4.83 13.43
C PHE A 566 22.11 -5.65 12.14
N THR A 567 22.80 -6.78 12.21
CA THR A 567 23.01 -7.64 11.04
C THR A 567 21.71 -8.32 10.63
N GLY A 568 21.26 -8.06 9.42
CA GLY A 568 20.02 -8.58 8.86
C GLY A 568 20.07 -10.05 8.44
N GLY A 569 19.19 -10.46 7.53
CA GLY A 569 19.09 -11.80 6.97
C GLY A 569 20.31 -12.19 6.13
N LEU A 570 20.39 -13.46 5.75
CA LEU A 570 21.40 -13.95 4.80
C LEU A 570 20.82 -13.83 3.38
N SER A 571 21.46 -13.01 2.55
CA SER A 571 21.32 -13.06 1.09
C SER A 571 22.68 -13.41 0.50
N ARG A 572 22.75 -14.39 -0.37
CA ARG A 572 24.01 -14.85 -0.98
C ARG A 572 23.77 -15.54 -2.31
N LEU A 573 24.46 -15.09 -3.33
CA LEU A 573 24.60 -15.83 -4.57
C LEU A 573 25.65 -16.95 -4.38
N LEU A 574 25.24 -18.20 -4.59
CA LEU A 574 26.09 -19.35 -4.40
C LEU A 574 26.57 -19.94 -5.72
N GLN A 575 25.84 -19.73 -6.80
CA GLN A 575 26.20 -20.20 -8.13
C GLN A 575 25.79 -19.16 -9.17
N VAL A 576 26.69 -18.86 -10.09
CA VAL A 576 26.47 -17.97 -11.23
C VAL A 576 26.35 -18.84 -12.49
N GLY A 577 25.42 -18.51 -13.37
CA GLY A 577 25.25 -19.17 -14.65
C GLY A 577 23.83 -19.69 -14.85
N PHE A 578 23.59 -20.27 -16.03
CA PHE A 578 22.31 -20.90 -16.35
C PHE A 578 22.14 -22.21 -15.58
N VAL A 579 20.98 -22.41 -14.99
CA VAL A 579 20.64 -23.65 -14.32
C VAL A 579 19.30 -24.16 -14.83
N ASP A 580 19.33 -25.31 -15.45
CA ASP A 580 18.16 -26.03 -15.89
C ASP A 580 17.54 -26.78 -14.71
N LYS A 581 16.20 -26.82 -14.64
CA LYS A 581 15.41 -27.52 -13.59
C LYS A 581 15.67 -27.02 -12.16
N VAL A 582 15.22 -25.81 -11.87
CA VAL A 582 15.31 -25.19 -10.54
C VAL A 582 14.12 -25.60 -9.67
N ALA A 583 14.40 -26.02 -8.43
CA ALA A 583 13.39 -26.20 -7.39
C ALA A 583 13.53 -25.10 -6.33
N LYS A 584 12.43 -24.41 -6.03
CA LYS A 584 12.38 -23.39 -4.99
C LYS A 584 11.93 -24.02 -3.67
N PHE A 585 12.72 -23.85 -2.62
CA PHE A 585 12.40 -24.23 -1.25
C PHE A 585 12.32 -22.98 -0.39
N ASP A 586 11.27 -22.89 0.43
CA ASP A 586 11.03 -21.74 1.29
C ASP A 586 10.61 -22.17 2.69
N TYR A 587 11.12 -21.49 3.70
CA TYR A 587 10.69 -21.72 5.08
C TYR A 587 9.32 -21.09 5.32
N ASN A 588 8.40 -21.85 5.87
CA ASN A 588 7.08 -21.32 6.23
C ASN A 588 7.20 -20.35 7.40
N SER A 589 7.01 -19.04 7.15
CA SER A 589 7.09 -17.97 8.18
C SER A 589 8.40 -18.01 8.96
N LEU A 590 9.56 -17.96 8.29
CA LEU A 590 10.89 -18.19 8.88
C LEU A 590 11.09 -17.48 10.23
N TYR A 591 11.01 -16.16 10.29
CA TYR A 591 11.26 -15.40 11.52
C TYR A 591 10.23 -15.64 12.63
N PRO A 592 8.92 -15.61 12.36
CA PRO A 592 7.92 -15.99 13.34
C PRO A 592 8.13 -17.39 13.92
N SER A 593 8.45 -18.37 13.08
CA SER A 593 8.72 -19.74 13.52
C SER A 593 9.99 -19.83 14.37
N ILE A 594 11.05 -19.12 14.01
CA ILE A 594 12.27 -19.02 14.82
C ILE A 594 11.97 -18.43 16.19
N ILE A 595 11.26 -17.32 16.24
CA ILE A 595 10.91 -16.63 17.49
C ILE A 595 10.17 -17.59 18.44
N LEU A 596 9.16 -18.30 17.94
CA LEU A 596 8.41 -19.27 18.75
C LEU A 596 9.25 -20.50 19.15
N THR A 597 9.96 -21.09 18.19
CA THR A 597 10.73 -22.32 18.43
C THR A 597 11.83 -22.14 19.49
N TRP A 598 12.47 -20.95 19.47
CA TRP A 598 13.55 -20.63 20.40
C TRP A 598 13.12 -19.77 21.58
N GLY A 599 11.82 -19.46 21.69
CA GLY A 599 11.27 -18.63 22.76
C GLY A 599 11.94 -17.24 22.83
N ILE A 600 12.21 -16.60 21.68
CA ILE A 600 12.92 -15.31 21.63
C ILE A 600 11.98 -14.23 22.16
N SER A 601 12.21 -13.83 23.41
CA SER A 601 11.46 -12.79 24.11
C SER A 601 12.42 -11.90 24.88
N ASP A 602 12.04 -10.65 25.06
CA ASP A 602 12.79 -9.68 25.86
C ASP A 602 12.19 -9.60 27.28
N PRO A 603 12.98 -9.45 28.33
CA PRO A 603 12.49 -9.29 29.71
C PRO A 603 11.48 -8.14 29.88
N LYS A 604 11.51 -7.11 29.01
CA LYS A 604 10.52 -6.04 28.97
C LYS A 604 9.09 -6.53 28.76
N ASP A 605 8.92 -7.64 28.05
CA ASP A 605 7.65 -8.36 27.99
C ASP A 605 7.55 -9.31 29.19
N SER A 606 7.28 -8.74 30.35
CA SER A 606 7.37 -9.40 31.64
C SER A 606 6.49 -10.67 31.78
N MET A 607 5.52 -10.85 30.91
CA MET A 607 4.67 -12.04 30.83
C MET A 607 4.94 -12.87 29.57
N SER A 608 5.88 -12.48 28.72
CA SER A 608 6.14 -13.08 27.40
C SER A 608 4.89 -13.18 26.52
N VAL A 609 3.95 -12.24 26.68
CA VAL A 609 2.64 -12.28 26.02
C VAL A 609 2.76 -12.14 24.50
N MET A 610 3.82 -11.50 24.03
CA MET A 610 4.09 -11.37 22.60
C MET A 610 4.23 -12.74 21.92
N LEU A 611 4.85 -13.73 22.59
CA LEU A 611 4.96 -15.09 22.06
C LEU A 611 3.59 -15.75 21.92
N TYR A 612 2.73 -15.63 22.93
CA TYR A 612 1.37 -16.19 22.89
C TYR A 612 0.51 -15.54 21.80
N PHE A 613 0.62 -14.24 21.62
CA PHE A 613 -0.07 -13.56 20.53
C PHE A 613 0.43 -13.99 19.15
N LEU A 614 1.75 -14.14 19.01
CA LEU A 614 2.34 -14.63 17.77
C LEU A 614 1.91 -16.05 17.46
N GLU A 615 1.92 -16.93 18.47
CA GLU A 615 1.45 -18.32 18.36
C GLU A 615 -0.02 -18.39 17.93
N TYR A 616 -0.89 -17.58 18.56
CA TYR A 616 -2.29 -17.49 18.19
C TYR A 616 -2.46 -17.08 16.72
N VAL A 617 -1.77 -16.01 16.30
CA VAL A 617 -1.84 -15.50 14.92
C VAL A 617 -1.39 -16.55 13.92
N LEU A 618 -0.29 -17.26 14.18
CA LEU A 618 0.21 -18.33 13.30
C LEU A 618 -0.74 -19.55 13.28
N THR A 619 -1.30 -19.93 14.41
CA THR A 619 -2.27 -21.02 14.52
C THR A 619 -3.53 -20.72 13.72
N GLN A 620 -4.09 -19.51 13.85
CA GLN A 620 -5.25 -19.09 13.06
C GLN A 620 -4.92 -19.03 11.57
N ARG A 621 -3.72 -18.51 11.20
CA ARG A 621 -3.27 -18.51 9.82
C ARG A 621 -3.18 -19.92 9.23
N GLU A 622 -2.57 -20.87 9.93
CA GLU A 622 -2.45 -22.24 9.43
C GLU A 622 -3.82 -22.91 9.29
N LYS A 623 -4.74 -22.67 10.23
CA LYS A 623 -6.14 -23.11 10.12
C LYS A 623 -6.79 -22.64 8.82
N TYR A 624 -6.74 -21.34 8.53
CA TYR A 624 -7.35 -20.81 7.30
C TYR A 624 -6.64 -21.29 6.04
N LYS A 625 -5.31 -21.45 6.08
CA LYS A 625 -4.54 -22.03 4.97
C LYS A 625 -4.94 -23.47 4.66
N GLN A 626 -5.21 -24.28 5.69
CA GLN A 626 -5.69 -25.65 5.53
C GLN A 626 -7.12 -25.66 4.99
N LEU A 627 -8.00 -24.78 5.45
CA LEU A 627 -9.36 -24.62 4.93
C LEU A 627 -9.33 -24.21 3.44
N THR A 628 -8.48 -23.27 3.07
CA THR A 628 -8.26 -22.87 1.67
C THR A 628 -7.86 -24.08 0.80
N LYS A 629 -6.83 -24.83 1.25
CA LYS A 629 -6.38 -26.03 0.51
C LYS A 629 -7.48 -27.10 0.37
N SER A 630 -8.26 -27.29 1.44
CA SER A 630 -9.38 -28.26 1.44
C SER A 630 -10.47 -27.82 0.47
N ALA A 631 -10.88 -26.56 0.52
CA ALA A 631 -11.88 -26.00 -0.39
C ALA A 631 -11.41 -26.08 -1.86
N LYS A 632 -10.15 -25.71 -2.12
CA LYS A 632 -9.53 -25.83 -3.45
C LYS A 632 -9.59 -27.26 -3.97
N LYS A 633 -9.16 -28.24 -3.18
CA LYS A 633 -9.19 -29.66 -3.59
C LYS A 633 -10.59 -30.13 -3.96
N LYS A 634 -11.63 -29.68 -3.22
CA LYS A 634 -13.02 -30.01 -3.52
C LYS A 634 -13.49 -29.32 -4.80
N ALA A 635 -13.16 -28.04 -4.98
CA ALA A 635 -13.48 -27.32 -6.21
C ALA A 635 -12.82 -27.95 -7.44
N ASP A 636 -11.52 -28.30 -7.33
CA ASP A 636 -10.75 -28.92 -8.42
C ASP A 636 -11.33 -30.29 -8.80
N ALA A 637 -11.72 -31.12 -7.83
CA ALA A 637 -12.36 -32.41 -8.09
C ALA A 637 -13.72 -32.28 -8.82
N LEU A 638 -14.54 -31.29 -8.43
CA LEU A 638 -15.81 -31.02 -9.12
C LEU A 638 -15.57 -30.45 -10.52
N LYS A 639 -14.54 -29.59 -10.69
CA LYS A 639 -14.12 -29.06 -11.98
C LYS A 639 -13.70 -30.18 -12.92
N GLU A 640 -12.90 -31.14 -12.45
CA GLU A 640 -12.49 -32.33 -13.22
C GLU A 640 -13.69 -33.16 -13.68
N ARG A 641 -14.67 -33.42 -12.78
CA ARG A 641 -15.91 -34.10 -13.15
C ARG A 641 -16.71 -33.35 -14.23
N LEU A 642 -16.82 -32.04 -14.10
CA LEU A 642 -17.51 -31.20 -15.10
C LEU A 642 -16.78 -31.19 -16.45
N GLN A 643 -15.45 -31.09 -16.45
CA GLN A 643 -14.64 -31.14 -17.67
C GLN A 643 -14.73 -32.47 -18.38
N ASN A 644 -14.75 -33.58 -17.64
CA ASN A 644 -14.86 -34.93 -18.18
C ASN A 644 -16.32 -35.32 -18.51
N ARG A 645 -17.28 -34.41 -18.27
CA ARG A 645 -18.72 -34.67 -18.42
C ARG A 645 -19.19 -35.91 -17.63
N ASP A 646 -18.65 -36.11 -16.46
CA ASP A 646 -18.98 -37.22 -15.56
C ASP A 646 -20.21 -36.85 -14.71
N TYR A 647 -21.34 -36.76 -15.38
CA TYR A 647 -22.68 -36.53 -14.80
C TYR A 647 -23.78 -37.11 -15.72
N SER A 648 -24.88 -37.56 -15.13
CA SER A 648 -25.94 -38.32 -15.78
C SER A 648 -26.99 -37.44 -16.43
N SER A 649 -27.17 -36.19 -16.00
CA SER A 649 -28.17 -35.28 -16.51
C SER A 649 -27.68 -33.82 -16.54
N LYS A 650 -28.38 -32.96 -17.31
CA LYS A 650 -28.10 -31.54 -17.38
C LYS A 650 -28.29 -30.85 -16.01
N GLU A 651 -29.27 -31.33 -15.27
CA GLU A 651 -29.61 -30.88 -13.92
C GLU A 651 -28.46 -31.20 -12.94
N GLU A 652 -27.91 -32.41 -12.99
CA GLU A 652 -26.74 -32.80 -12.19
C GLU A 652 -25.53 -31.97 -12.54
N GLY A 653 -25.25 -31.72 -13.83
CA GLY A 653 -24.18 -30.85 -14.27
C GLY A 653 -24.31 -29.42 -13.72
N LYS A 654 -25.55 -28.89 -13.66
CA LYS A 654 -25.81 -27.57 -13.05
C LYS A 654 -25.53 -27.57 -11.55
N GLN A 655 -26.01 -28.61 -10.84
CA GLN A 655 -25.78 -28.77 -9.40
C GLN A 655 -24.26 -28.87 -9.06
N LEU A 656 -23.50 -29.65 -9.84
CA LEU A 656 -22.04 -29.77 -9.68
C LEU A 656 -21.34 -28.44 -9.90
N ASN A 657 -21.81 -27.66 -10.88
CA ASN A 657 -21.24 -26.31 -11.11
C ASN A 657 -21.54 -25.34 -9.94
N GLU A 658 -22.78 -25.36 -9.44
CA GLU A 658 -23.16 -24.56 -8.27
C GLU A 658 -22.34 -24.95 -7.02
N GLU A 659 -22.15 -26.25 -6.81
CA GLU A 659 -21.33 -26.73 -5.70
C GLU A 659 -19.84 -26.36 -5.88
N MET A 660 -19.31 -26.48 -7.08
CA MET A 660 -17.94 -26.04 -7.40
C MET A 660 -17.76 -24.55 -7.13
N MET A 661 -18.72 -23.72 -7.54
CA MET A 661 -18.67 -22.28 -7.28
C MET A 661 -18.74 -21.94 -5.78
N LYS A 662 -19.53 -22.71 -5.02
CA LYS A 662 -19.55 -22.60 -3.55
C LYS A 662 -18.18 -22.88 -2.95
N TRP A 663 -17.50 -23.97 -3.34
CA TRP A 663 -16.17 -24.29 -2.83
C TRP A 663 -15.11 -23.30 -3.27
N LYS A 664 -15.20 -22.72 -4.46
CA LYS A 664 -14.35 -21.62 -4.89
C LYS A 664 -14.55 -20.35 -4.06
N SER A 665 -15.80 -20.05 -3.72
CA SER A 665 -16.12 -18.93 -2.83
C SER A 665 -15.52 -19.15 -1.43
N GLU A 666 -15.63 -20.37 -0.89
CA GLU A 666 -15.02 -20.72 0.41
C GLU A 666 -13.48 -20.67 0.36
N GLU A 667 -12.86 -21.15 -0.72
CA GLU A 667 -11.43 -21.03 -0.96
C GLU A 667 -10.99 -19.56 -0.86
N SER A 668 -11.66 -18.70 -1.64
CA SER A 668 -11.36 -17.26 -1.66
C SER A 668 -11.58 -16.59 -0.29
N ALA A 669 -12.67 -16.93 0.39
CA ALA A 669 -12.97 -16.36 1.70
C ALA A 669 -11.93 -16.75 2.75
N ASN A 670 -11.47 -18.01 2.77
CA ASN A 670 -10.44 -18.47 3.70
C ASN A 670 -9.06 -17.89 3.36
N ASP A 671 -8.73 -17.76 2.08
CA ASP A 671 -7.49 -17.12 1.63
C ASP A 671 -7.43 -15.66 2.06
N LYS A 672 -8.53 -14.91 1.92
CA LYS A 672 -8.65 -13.53 2.42
C LYS A 672 -8.43 -13.44 3.93
N LYS A 673 -8.87 -14.42 4.72
CA LYS A 673 -8.68 -14.45 6.18
C LYS A 673 -7.24 -14.76 6.60
N GLN A 674 -6.49 -15.55 5.83
CA GLN A 674 -5.10 -15.90 6.18
C GLN A 674 -4.10 -14.79 5.85
N LEU A 675 -4.37 -13.95 4.86
CA LEU A 675 -3.45 -12.90 4.42
C LEU A 675 -3.15 -11.83 5.50
N PRO A 676 -4.14 -11.26 6.20
CA PRO A 676 -3.88 -10.31 7.30
C PRO A 676 -3.04 -10.91 8.41
N LEU A 677 -3.32 -12.18 8.76
CA LEU A 677 -2.55 -12.90 9.78
C LEU A 677 -1.10 -13.14 9.35
N LYS A 678 -0.87 -13.40 8.05
CA LYS A 678 0.48 -13.47 7.47
C LYS A 678 1.22 -12.14 7.62
N ILE A 679 0.57 -11.03 7.28
CA ILE A 679 1.14 -9.69 7.37
C ILE A 679 1.47 -9.37 8.84
N LEU A 680 0.52 -9.59 9.74
CA LEU A 680 0.70 -9.32 11.16
C LEU A 680 1.84 -10.16 11.76
N ALA A 681 1.90 -11.47 11.49
CA ALA A 681 2.96 -12.34 11.97
C ALA A 681 4.35 -11.95 11.43
N ASN A 682 4.45 -11.67 10.12
CA ASN A 682 5.74 -11.30 9.52
C ASN A 682 6.24 -9.93 10.01
N SER A 683 5.33 -9.00 10.31
CA SER A 683 5.67 -7.69 10.85
C SER A 683 6.12 -7.70 12.31
N PHE A 684 5.90 -8.82 13.02
CA PHE A 684 6.32 -8.98 14.41
C PHE A 684 7.82 -8.77 14.59
N PHE A 685 8.60 -9.43 13.74
CA PHE A 685 10.07 -9.26 13.73
C PHE A 685 10.48 -7.79 13.54
N GLY A 686 9.86 -7.10 12.58
CA GLY A 686 10.13 -5.68 12.33
C GLY A 686 9.82 -4.78 13.53
N SER A 687 8.89 -5.19 14.41
CA SER A 687 8.57 -4.45 15.62
C SER A 687 9.72 -4.52 16.66
N TYR A 688 10.44 -5.63 16.75
CA TYR A 688 11.64 -5.71 17.57
C TYR A 688 12.74 -4.73 17.14
N GLY A 689 12.86 -4.47 15.84
CA GLY A 689 13.83 -3.52 15.29
C GLY A 689 13.45 -2.04 15.40
N ALA A 690 12.31 -1.68 16.01
CA ALA A 690 11.76 -0.33 16.02
C ALA A 690 11.63 0.30 17.44
N PRO A 691 12.73 0.42 18.24
CA PRO A 691 12.65 0.84 19.64
C PRO A 691 12.18 2.29 19.85
N ASN A 692 12.31 3.16 18.87
CA ASN A 692 11.81 4.53 18.91
C ASN A 692 10.28 4.65 18.72
N VAL A 693 9.62 3.58 18.25
CA VAL A 693 8.17 3.53 17.97
C VAL A 693 7.45 2.54 18.87
N PHE A 694 8.11 1.44 19.19
CA PHE A 694 7.55 0.30 19.89
C PHE A 694 8.29 0.08 21.23
N PRO A 695 7.65 0.30 22.40
CA PRO A 695 8.30 0.20 23.71
C PRO A 695 8.92 -1.17 23.99
N TRP A 696 8.28 -2.24 23.57
CA TRP A 696 8.77 -3.61 23.73
C TRP A 696 9.78 -4.06 22.68
N ALA A 697 10.28 -3.13 21.88
CA ALA A 697 11.32 -3.44 20.92
C ALA A 697 12.61 -3.89 21.61
N SER A 698 13.29 -4.83 20.99
CA SER A 698 14.58 -5.37 21.43
C SER A 698 15.44 -5.67 20.22
N ILE A 699 16.48 -4.89 20.05
CA ILE A 699 17.46 -5.12 18.98
C ILE A 699 18.14 -6.47 19.17
N GLU A 700 18.38 -6.90 20.42
CA GLU A 700 18.95 -8.19 20.76
C GLU A 700 18.06 -9.35 20.28
N CYS A 701 16.74 -9.23 20.45
CA CYS A 701 15.78 -10.22 19.93
C CYS A 701 15.75 -10.21 18.40
N ALA A 702 15.85 -9.04 17.77
CA ALA A 702 15.95 -8.93 16.32
C ALA A 702 17.25 -9.59 15.81
N GLU A 703 18.39 -9.30 16.42
CA GLU A 703 19.68 -9.92 16.10
C GLU A 703 19.68 -11.45 16.28
N ARG A 704 19.15 -11.95 17.39
CA ARG A 704 19.01 -13.39 17.64
C ARG A 704 18.15 -14.04 16.57
N THR A 705 17.03 -13.42 16.19
CA THR A 705 16.14 -13.94 15.15
C THR A 705 16.85 -14.02 13.80
N THR A 706 17.53 -12.95 13.37
CA THR A 706 18.26 -12.96 12.10
C THR A 706 19.49 -13.87 12.13
N CYS A 707 20.20 -13.93 13.23
CA CYS A 707 21.33 -14.85 13.41
C CYS A 707 20.89 -16.31 13.27
N THR A 708 19.81 -16.69 13.94
CA THR A 708 19.22 -18.05 13.83
C THR A 708 18.71 -18.32 12.44
N GLY A 709 18.09 -17.32 11.76
CA GLY A 709 17.66 -17.41 10.37
C GLY A 709 18.84 -17.65 9.42
N ARG A 710 19.95 -16.92 9.59
CA ARG A 710 21.17 -17.14 8.80
C ARG A 710 21.74 -18.54 9.02
N MET A 711 21.69 -19.04 10.28
CA MET A 711 22.12 -20.40 10.59
C MET A 711 21.22 -21.44 9.92
N ALA A 712 19.90 -21.28 10.01
CA ALA A 712 18.92 -22.18 9.36
C ALA A 712 19.13 -22.25 7.85
N LEU A 713 19.31 -21.09 7.18
CA LEU A 713 19.59 -21.03 5.75
C LEU A 713 20.92 -21.69 5.38
N ARG A 714 22.00 -21.48 6.17
CA ARG A 714 23.28 -22.15 5.97
C ARG A 714 23.18 -23.67 6.12
N LEU A 715 22.44 -24.15 7.10
CA LEU A 715 22.16 -25.58 7.29
C LEU A 715 21.37 -26.15 6.11
N MET A 716 20.37 -25.46 5.60
CA MET A 716 19.62 -25.87 4.42
C MET A 716 20.53 -25.93 3.17
N ILE A 717 21.35 -24.91 2.95
CA ILE A 717 22.33 -24.89 1.87
C ILE A 717 23.31 -26.08 1.99
N TYR A 718 23.85 -26.31 3.19
CA TYR A 718 24.75 -27.44 3.45
C TYR A 718 24.06 -28.77 3.19
N TYR A 719 22.84 -28.95 3.68
CA TYR A 719 22.06 -30.18 3.52
C TYR A 719 21.78 -30.47 2.05
N PHE A 720 21.30 -29.49 1.30
CA PHE A 720 21.03 -29.64 -0.12
C PHE A 720 22.28 -29.95 -0.93
N ASN A 721 23.41 -29.30 -0.63
CA ASN A 721 24.70 -29.66 -1.22
C ASN A 721 25.08 -31.12 -0.94
N LYS A 722 24.87 -31.59 0.28
CA LYS A 722 25.21 -32.96 0.70
C LYS A 722 24.39 -34.02 -0.03
N ILE A 723 23.14 -33.74 -0.34
CA ILE A 723 22.25 -34.67 -1.07
C ILE A 723 22.28 -34.47 -2.60
N GLY A 724 23.23 -33.68 -3.11
CA GLY A 724 23.50 -33.55 -4.55
C GLY A 724 22.78 -32.40 -5.27
N TYR A 725 21.99 -31.56 -4.57
CA TYR A 725 21.46 -30.32 -5.12
C TYR A 725 22.53 -29.24 -5.06
N LYS A 726 22.48 -28.30 -6.03
CA LYS A 726 23.34 -27.13 -6.07
C LYS A 726 22.50 -25.90 -5.72
N PRO A 727 22.59 -25.35 -4.50
CA PRO A 727 21.83 -24.17 -4.12
C PRO A 727 22.27 -22.94 -4.90
N ILE A 728 21.28 -22.14 -5.31
CA ILE A 728 21.45 -20.91 -6.09
C ILE A 728 20.66 -19.83 -5.38
N VAL A 729 21.27 -18.69 -5.10
CA VAL A 729 20.56 -17.50 -4.55
C VAL A 729 21.05 -16.29 -5.32
N GLY A 730 20.19 -15.34 -5.69
CA GLY A 730 20.54 -14.20 -6.52
C GLY A 730 20.08 -12.86 -5.98
N ASP A 731 20.84 -11.82 -6.29
CA ASP A 731 20.54 -10.41 -6.02
C ASP A 731 20.55 -9.62 -7.35
N SER A 732 19.90 -8.44 -7.41
CA SER A 732 19.65 -7.68 -8.63
C SER A 732 20.22 -6.26 -8.58
N PHE A 733 20.69 -5.75 -9.73
CA PHE A 733 21.08 -4.36 -9.95
C PHE A 733 20.03 -3.61 -10.78
N THR A 734 20.07 -2.27 -10.77
CA THR A 734 19.29 -1.44 -11.69
C THR A 734 19.94 -1.42 -13.08
N GLY A 735 19.13 -1.31 -14.14
CA GLY A 735 19.59 -1.40 -15.53
C GLY A 735 20.64 -0.34 -15.91
N ASP A 736 20.57 0.84 -15.32
CA ASP A 736 21.50 1.95 -15.52
C ASP A 736 22.78 1.86 -14.66
N THR A 737 23.05 0.73 -13.99
CA THR A 737 24.29 0.52 -13.23
C THR A 737 25.49 0.48 -14.17
N PRO A 738 26.49 1.36 -14.00
CA PRO A 738 27.65 1.42 -14.87
C PRO A 738 28.60 0.24 -14.61
N LEU A 739 29.00 -0.43 -15.68
CA LEU A 739 29.98 -1.52 -15.66
C LEU A 739 31.19 -1.17 -16.51
N PHE A 740 32.36 -1.51 -15.99
CA PHE A 740 33.56 -1.52 -16.82
C PHE A 740 33.55 -2.77 -17.69
N ILE A 741 33.62 -2.57 -19.01
CA ILE A 741 33.76 -3.63 -20.00
C ILE A 741 35.08 -3.50 -20.73
N LYS A 742 35.66 -4.63 -21.16
CA LYS A 742 36.89 -4.68 -21.96
C LYS A 742 36.61 -5.46 -23.23
N TYR A 743 36.71 -4.80 -24.38
CA TYR A 743 36.50 -5.44 -25.67
C TYR A 743 37.56 -6.53 -25.95
N LYS A 744 37.14 -7.67 -26.46
CA LYS A 744 38.00 -8.84 -26.71
C LYS A 744 38.95 -8.62 -27.88
N ASP A 745 38.52 -7.91 -28.91
CA ASP A 745 39.25 -7.64 -30.14
C ASP A 745 40.31 -6.55 -29.99
N THR A 746 39.99 -5.48 -29.30
CA THR A 746 40.82 -4.30 -29.18
C THR A 746 41.58 -4.22 -27.85
N GLY A 747 41.09 -4.89 -26.83
CA GLY A 747 41.58 -4.78 -25.47
C GLY A 747 41.23 -3.45 -24.76
N TYR A 748 40.54 -2.53 -25.44
CA TYR A 748 40.14 -1.27 -24.83
C TYR A 748 39.01 -1.45 -23.84
N ILE A 749 38.98 -0.56 -22.83
CA ILE A 749 38.00 -0.51 -21.78
C ILE A 749 36.94 0.57 -22.11
N ASP A 750 35.72 0.32 -21.79
CA ASP A 750 34.62 1.28 -21.84
C ASP A 750 33.78 1.19 -20.56
N ILE A 751 32.95 2.20 -20.30
CA ILE A 751 31.98 2.21 -19.20
C ILE A 751 30.59 2.26 -19.79
N LYS A 752 29.78 1.24 -19.53
CA LYS A 752 28.42 1.15 -20.07
C LYS A 752 27.41 0.77 -18.98
N PRO A 753 26.17 1.29 -19.06
CA PRO A 753 25.08 0.78 -18.28
C PRO A 753 24.82 -0.70 -18.56
N ILE A 754 24.43 -1.48 -17.56
CA ILE A 754 24.21 -2.92 -17.72
C ILE A 754 23.09 -3.23 -18.72
N ASP A 755 22.08 -2.38 -18.82
CA ASP A 755 20.95 -2.55 -19.75
C ASP A 755 21.34 -2.32 -21.22
N GLU A 756 22.37 -1.52 -21.51
CA GLU A 756 22.94 -1.40 -22.86
C GLU A 756 23.73 -2.63 -23.33
N LEU A 757 24.01 -3.54 -22.41
CA LEU A 757 24.81 -4.73 -22.70
C LEU A 757 23.94 -5.91 -23.16
N ILE A 758 22.63 -5.84 -23.01
CA ILE A 758 21.68 -6.85 -23.49
C ILE A 758 21.46 -6.67 -24.99
N ASP A 759 21.41 -7.76 -25.73
CA ASP A 759 21.11 -7.75 -27.16
C ASP A 759 19.59 -7.98 -27.33
N GLU A 760 18.87 -6.93 -27.68
CA GLU A 760 17.41 -6.94 -27.79
C GLU A 760 16.88 -7.99 -28.77
N ASP A 761 17.66 -8.32 -29.81
CA ASP A 761 17.32 -9.33 -30.82
C ASP A 761 17.52 -10.77 -30.32
N LYS A 762 18.14 -10.96 -29.16
CA LYS A 762 18.52 -12.28 -28.61
C LYS A 762 17.93 -12.54 -27.23
N ILE A 763 16.92 -11.78 -26.85
CA ILE A 763 16.24 -11.94 -25.57
C ILE A 763 15.38 -13.21 -25.56
N ASN A 764 15.54 -13.99 -24.51
CA ASN A 764 14.63 -15.08 -24.15
C ASN A 764 13.82 -14.63 -22.92
N ILE A 765 12.50 -14.70 -23.02
CA ILE A 765 11.59 -14.30 -21.96
C ILE A 765 11.06 -15.57 -21.27
N ASP A 766 11.17 -15.63 -19.95
CA ASP A 766 10.62 -16.75 -19.18
C ASP A 766 9.13 -16.54 -18.83
N GLU A 767 8.54 -17.55 -18.21
CA GLU A 767 7.11 -17.55 -17.82
C GLU A 767 6.73 -16.43 -16.83
N LEU A 768 7.71 -15.81 -16.19
CA LEU A 768 7.54 -14.69 -15.26
C LEU A 768 7.84 -13.32 -15.90
N GLY A 769 8.06 -13.29 -17.23
CA GLY A 769 8.36 -12.07 -17.96
C GLY A 769 9.77 -11.53 -17.72
N ARG A 770 10.70 -12.36 -17.23
CA ARG A 770 12.10 -11.98 -17.04
C ARG A 770 12.88 -12.24 -18.32
N GLU A 771 13.76 -11.32 -18.66
CA GLU A 771 14.47 -11.29 -19.93
C GLU A 771 15.92 -11.72 -19.76
N TYR A 772 16.38 -12.62 -20.60
CA TYR A 772 17.72 -13.20 -20.57
C TYR A 772 18.37 -13.17 -21.96
N ASP A 773 19.61 -12.71 -22.02
CA ASP A 773 20.43 -12.77 -23.20
C ASP A 773 21.64 -13.67 -22.94
N TYR A 774 21.64 -14.86 -23.55
CA TYR A 774 22.68 -15.88 -23.45
C TYR A 774 23.70 -15.80 -24.55
N SER A 775 23.67 -14.80 -25.41
CA SER A 775 24.59 -14.68 -26.52
C SER A 775 26.02 -14.42 -26.03
N THR A 776 27.00 -15.01 -26.73
CA THR A 776 28.42 -14.75 -26.48
C THR A 776 28.70 -13.27 -26.67
N LYS A 777 29.31 -12.63 -25.67
CA LYS A 777 29.57 -11.19 -25.71
C LYS A 777 31.00 -10.92 -26.27
N PRO A 778 31.15 -9.85 -27.05
CA PRO A 778 32.46 -9.46 -27.60
C PRO A 778 33.37 -8.74 -26.58
N TYR A 779 33.02 -8.81 -25.29
CA TYR A 779 33.73 -8.11 -24.20
C TYR A 779 33.78 -8.96 -22.92
N TYR A 780 34.70 -8.56 -22.03
CA TYR A 780 34.79 -9.00 -20.66
C TYR A 780 34.19 -7.92 -19.74
N VAL A 781 33.66 -8.32 -18.61
CA VAL A 781 33.19 -7.41 -17.53
C VAL A 781 34.18 -7.49 -16.37
N LEU A 782 34.47 -6.34 -15.77
CA LEU A 782 35.36 -6.29 -14.60
C LEU A 782 34.58 -6.75 -13.36
N CYS A 783 35.08 -7.76 -12.72
CA CYS A 783 34.56 -8.28 -11.46
C CYS A 783 35.71 -8.57 -10.50
N ARG A 784 35.39 -8.98 -9.28
CA ARG A 784 36.37 -9.25 -8.21
C ARG A 784 37.50 -10.21 -8.66
N SER A 785 37.19 -11.15 -9.52
CA SER A 785 38.18 -12.13 -10.05
C SER A 785 38.96 -11.62 -11.24
N GLY A 786 38.82 -10.33 -11.58
CA GLY A 786 39.42 -9.73 -12.76
C GLY A 786 38.41 -9.65 -13.94
N TRP A 787 38.99 -9.55 -15.17
CA TRP A 787 38.18 -9.48 -16.39
C TRP A 787 37.58 -10.84 -16.72
N MET A 788 36.24 -10.95 -16.64
CA MET A 788 35.50 -12.19 -16.86
C MET A 788 34.50 -12.06 -18.00
N GLU A 789 34.32 -13.13 -18.76
CA GLU A 789 33.29 -13.22 -19.78
C GLU A 789 31.91 -13.38 -19.10
N PRO A 790 30.91 -12.53 -19.42
CA PRO A 790 29.57 -12.72 -18.90
C PRO A 790 28.92 -13.95 -19.52
N SER A 791 28.38 -14.83 -18.71
CA SER A 791 27.67 -16.04 -19.15
C SER A 791 26.31 -15.71 -19.75
N TYR A 792 25.67 -14.68 -19.27
CA TYR A 792 24.42 -14.11 -19.78
C TYR A 792 24.22 -12.71 -19.16
N ILE A 793 23.32 -11.93 -19.76
CA ILE A 793 22.80 -10.71 -19.19
C ILE A 793 21.32 -10.93 -18.88
N TYR A 794 20.88 -10.47 -17.72
CA TYR A 794 19.53 -10.68 -17.19
C TYR A 794 18.95 -9.37 -16.74
N ARG A 795 17.69 -9.11 -17.10
CA ARG A 795 16.92 -8.00 -16.57
C ARG A 795 15.48 -8.39 -16.24
N HIS A 796 14.92 -7.75 -15.27
CA HIS A 796 13.49 -7.85 -14.93
C HIS A 796 13.02 -6.54 -14.32
N LYS A 797 11.71 -6.28 -14.40
CA LYS A 797 11.10 -5.15 -13.70
C LYS A 797 11.07 -5.44 -12.19
N THR A 798 11.33 -4.42 -11.39
CA THR A 798 11.27 -4.49 -9.93
C THR A 798 10.53 -3.29 -9.38
N ASP A 799 9.76 -3.50 -8.31
CA ASP A 799 9.03 -2.45 -7.59
C ASP A 799 9.63 -2.19 -6.20
N LYS A 800 10.77 -2.84 -5.90
CA LYS A 800 11.47 -2.62 -4.65
C LYS A 800 12.09 -1.23 -4.63
N PRO A 801 12.14 -0.56 -3.45
CA PRO A 801 12.88 0.69 -3.29
C PRO A 801 14.32 0.55 -3.78
N ILE A 802 14.76 1.51 -4.56
CA ILE A 802 16.12 1.60 -5.05
C ILE A 802 16.91 2.57 -4.16
N TYR A 803 18.00 2.08 -3.63
CA TYR A 803 18.91 2.86 -2.80
C TYR A 803 20.14 3.27 -3.62
N ARG A 804 20.40 4.56 -3.66
CA ARG A 804 21.65 5.08 -4.19
C ARG A 804 22.69 5.08 -3.09
N VAL A 805 23.70 4.24 -3.26
CA VAL A 805 24.84 4.13 -2.34
C VAL A 805 26.03 4.82 -2.94
N THR A 806 26.61 5.75 -2.19
CA THR A 806 27.79 6.50 -2.61
C THR A 806 28.86 6.47 -1.52
N GLU A 807 30.09 6.17 -1.90
CA GLU A 807 31.26 6.31 -1.05
C GLU A 807 32.45 6.79 -1.87
N GLY A 808 32.98 7.99 -1.54
CA GLY A 808 34.05 8.60 -2.31
C GLY A 808 33.68 8.74 -3.78
N ASP A 809 34.39 8.00 -4.65
CA ASP A 809 34.20 7.99 -6.09
C ASP A 809 33.30 6.85 -6.58
N THR A 810 32.71 6.08 -5.68
CA THR A 810 31.86 4.93 -6.04
C THR A 810 30.38 5.29 -5.91
N ILE A 811 29.61 4.89 -6.90
CA ILE A 811 28.15 5.02 -6.91
C ILE A 811 27.51 3.74 -7.46
N VAL A 812 26.50 3.24 -6.76
CA VAL A 812 25.69 2.11 -7.24
C VAL A 812 24.26 2.26 -6.75
N ASP A 813 23.31 1.97 -7.62
CA ASP A 813 21.90 1.91 -7.26
C ASP A 813 21.43 0.46 -7.25
N VAL A 814 20.90 0.06 -6.13
CA VAL A 814 20.53 -1.33 -5.85
C VAL A 814 19.22 -1.39 -5.10
N THR A 815 18.52 -2.52 -5.21
CA THR A 815 17.32 -2.76 -4.41
C THR A 815 17.66 -2.79 -2.92
N GLU A 816 16.67 -2.52 -2.07
CA GLU A 816 16.83 -2.46 -0.60
C GLU A 816 17.45 -3.70 0.04
N ASP A 817 17.33 -4.84 -0.61
CA ASP A 817 17.82 -6.14 -0.17
C ASP A 817 19.11 -6.58 -0.87
N HIS A 818 19.64 -5.74 -1.76
CA HIS A 818 20.91 -6.03 -2.45
C HIS A 818 22.08 -6.08 -1.47
N SER A 819 22.96 -7.06 -1.65
CA SER A 819 24.13 -7.21 -0.79
C SER A 819 25.32 -6.44 -1.37
N LEU A 820 25.78 -5.44 -0.64
CA LEU A 820 27.08 -4.79 -0.86
C LEU A 820 28.13 -5.39 0.09
N PHE A 821 29.39 -5.05 -0.08
CA PHE A 821 30.48 -5.51 0.77
C PHE A 821 31.19 -4.32 1.42
N ASN A 822 31.50 -4.42 2.70
CA ASN A 822 32.33 -3.45 3.39
C ASN A 822 33.82 -3.78 3.19
N ASP A 823 34.70 -2.92 3.68
CA ASP A 823 36.18 -3.04 3.61
C ASP A 823 36.71 -4.30 4.29
N LYS A 824 35.90 -4.95 5.15
CA LYS A 824 36.24 -6.24 5.80
C LYS A 824 35.67 -7.43 5.04
N GLN A 825 35.12 -7.22 3.86
CA GLN A 825 34.47 -8.25 3.04
C GLN A 825 33.21 -8.85 3.67
N GLU A 826 32.58 -8.13 4.58
CA GLU A 826 31.30 -8.51 5.17
C GLU A 826 30.17 -7.92 4.33
N LYS A 827 29.10 -8.68 4.14
CA LYS A 827 27.91 -8.21 3.44
C LYS A 827 27.13 -7.21 4.27
N ILE A 828 26.75 -6.12 3.64
CA ILE A 828 25.90 -5.10 4.20
C ILE A 828 24.75 -4.78 3.23
N LYS A 829 23.60 -4.42 3.75
CA LYS A 829 22.48 -3.94 2.93
C LYS A 829 22.60 -2.42 2.69
N PRO A 830 22.02 -1.91 1.60
CA PRO A 830 21.96 -0.47 1.36
C PRO A 830 21.34 0.30 2.53
N THR A 831 20.35 -0.29 3.21
CA THR A 831 19.66 0.28 4.37
C THR A 831 20.51 0.33 5.65
N GLU A 832 21.63 -0.38 5.69
CA GLU A 832 22.53 -0.48 6.85
C GLU A 832 23.73 0.45 6.73
N ILE A 833 23.90 1.08 5.58
CA ILE A 833 25.02 1.98 5.28
C ILE A 833 24.83 3.32 6.00
N ASN A 834 25.87 3.78 6.65
CA ASN A 834 25.94 5.07 7.33
C ASN A 834 27.27 5.77 7.03
N GLU A 835 27.45 6.99 7.55
CA GLU A 835 28.64 7.82 7.30
C GLU A 835 29.98 7.18 7.68
N ASN A 836 29.98 6.16 8.54
CA ASN A 836 31.19 5.46 8.97
C ASN A 836 31.41 4.13 8.23
N THR A 837 30.50 3.76 7.35
CA THR A 837 30.60 2.52 6.59
C THR A 837 31.57 2.69 5.45
N LYS A 838 32.60 1.83 5.41
CA LYS A 838 33.53 1.76 4.29
C LYS A 838 33.17 0.58 3.44
N LEU A 839 32.96 0.82 2.14
CA LEU A 839 32.67 -0.23 1.18
C LEU A 839 33.95 -0.90 0.66
N GLU A 840 33.83 -2.12 0.18
CA GLU A 840 34.94 -2.81 -0.47
C GLU A 840 35.19 -2.16 -1.84
N TYR A 841 36.40 -1.65 -2.04
CA TYR A 841 36.88 -1.14 -3.30
C TYR A 841 37.67 -2.18 -4.06
N TYR A 842 37.40 -2.28 -5.34
CA TYR A 842 38.24 -3.04 -6.24
C TYR A 842 39.30 -2.11 -6.81
N THR A 843 40.55 -2.36 -6.47
CA THR A 843 41.71 -1.50 -6.82
C THR A 843 42.54 -2.05 -7.99
N ASN A 844 41.94 -2.69 -8.99
CA ASN A 844 42.70 -3.01 -10.20
C ASN A 844 43.15 -1.71 -10.87
N GLU A 845 44.42 -1.63 -11.18
CA GLU A 845 44.99 -0.49 -11.89
C GLU A 845 44.48 -0.49 -13.34
N ILE A 846 43.37 0.20 -13.57
CA ILE A 846 42.94 0.58 -14.91
C ILE A 846 43.72 1.82 -15.29
N LYS A 847 44.54 1.72 -16.34
CA LYS A 847 45.30 2.86 -16.83
C LYS A 847 44.45 3.68 -17.78
N LYS A 848 44.72 5.00 -17.81
CA LYS A 848 44.06 5.93 -18.70
C LYS A 848 44.10 5.49 -20.17
N ASP A 849 45.23 4.96 -20.62
CA ASP A 849 45.44 4.51 -22.00
C ASP A 849 44.69 3.22 -22.36
N ASP A 850 44.13 2.52 -21.36
CA ASP A 850 43.30 1.33 -21.58
C ASP A 850 41.88 1.68 -22.11
N PHE A 851 41.44 2.94 -22.02
CA PHE A 851 40.13 3.35 -22.53
C PHE A 851 40.12 3.55 -24.04
N MET A 852 39.00 3.19 -24.65
CA MET A 852 38.76 3.35 -26.06
C MET A 852 38.72 4.84 -26.46
N PRO A 853 39.60 5.30 -27.39
CA PRO A 853 39.55 6.68 -27.87
C PRO A 853 38.31 6.90 -28.72
N LYS A 854 37.49 7.88 -28.36
CA LYS A 854 36.34 8.31 -29.17
C LYS A 854 36.73 9.56 -29.98
N LEU A 855 36.41 9.57 -31.25
CA LEU A 855 36.58 10.73 -32.13
C LEU A 855 35.59 11.83 -31.66
N LEU A 856 36.13 12.87 -31.06
CA LEU A 856 35.40 14.10 -30.81
C LEU A 856 35.70 15.11 -31.92
N VAL A 857 34.64 15.70 -32.49
CA VAL A 857 34.75 16.71 -33.55
C VAL A 857 35.39 18.01 -33.02
N HIS A 858 35.27 18.26 -31.71
CA HIS A 858 35.85 19.41 -31.02
C HIS A 858 36.67 18.95 -29.84
N ARG A 859 37.90 19.47 -29.70
CA ARG A 859 38.76 19.20 -28.57
C ARG A 859 38.68 20.28 -27.47
N ASN A 860 37.65 21.06 -27.45
CA ASN A 860 37.41 22.07 -26.43
C ASN A 860 36.57 21.44 -25.30
N TYR A 861 37.23 20.87 -24.30
CA TYR A 861 36.60 20.08 -23.24
C TYR A 861 35.77 20.89 -22.25
N ASP A 862 35.99 22.22 -22.14
CA ASP A 862 35.17 23.12 -21.40
C ASP A 862 33.80 23.32 -22.07
N VAL A 863 33.77 23.54 -23.38
CA VAL A 863 32.52 23.64 -24.16
C VAL A 863 31.81 22.29 -24.22
N ILE A 864 32.52 21.19 -24.31
CA ILE A 864 31.94 19.84 -24.27
C ILE A 864 31.27 19.60 -22.90
N GLY A 865 31.96 19.97 -21.81
CA GLY A 865 31.40 19.85 -20.47
C GLY A 865 30.09 20.63 -20.31
N GLU A 866 30.04 21.87 -20.81
CA GLU A 866 28.82 22.69 -20.84
C GLU A 866 27.70 22.05 -21.70
N TYR A 867 28.07 21.56 -22.90
CA TYR A 867 27.13 20.89 -23.78
C TYR A 867 26.55 19.63 -23.16
N VAL A 868 27.37 18.75 -22.61
CA VAL A 868 26.94 17.53 -21.96
C VAL A 868 26.06 17.85 -20.75
N ALA A 869 26.42 18.84 -19.92
CA ALA A 869 25.62 19.24 -18.80
C ALA A 869 24.21 19.74 -19.20
N LYS A 870 24.10 20.51 -20.28
CA LYS A 870 22.81 20.95 -20.83
C LYS A 870 21.97 19.82 -21.40
N GLN A 871 22.61 18.74 -21.83
CA GLN A 871 21.97 17.57 -22.44
C GLN A 871 21.90 16.37 -21.46
N VAL A 872 22.06 16.60 -20.16
CA VAL A 872 22.18 15.54 -19.15
C VAL A 872 21.03 14.53 -19.19
N LYS A 873 19.82 14.94 -19.49
CA LYS A 873 18.67 14.04 -19.63
C LYS A 873 18.74 13.13 -20.87
N GLY A 874 19.57 13.47 -21.83
CA GLY A 874 19.79 12.71 -23.06
C GLY A 874 21.16 12.04 -23.14
N PHE A 875 22.03 12.24 -22.14
CA PHE A 875 23.33 11.61 -22.09
C PHE A 875 23.34 10.45 -21.10
N GLU A 876 23.72 9.30 -21.55
CA GLU A 876 23.80 8.07 -20.73
C GLU A 876 25.19 7.86 -20.15
N TYR A 877 26.24 8.40 -20.76
CA TYR A 877 27.64 8.25 -20.34
C TYR A 877 28.53 9.44 -20.76
N ILE A 878 29.66 9.57 -20.09
CA ILE A 878 30.70 10.54 -20.49
C ILE A 878 31.53 9.97 -21.66
N PRO A 879 31.82 10.76 -22.69
CA PRO A 879 32.63 10.30 -23.81
C PRO A 879 34.00 9.75 -23.37
N CYS A 880 34.39 8.56 -23.82
CA CYS A 880 35.65 7.92 -23.44
C CYS A 880 36.91 8.73 -23.79
N SER A 881 36.81 9.61 -24.80
CA SER A 881 37.89 10.52 -25.12
C SER A 881 38.30 11.43 -23.96
N VAL A 882 37.38 11.75 -23.04
CA VAL A 882 37.69 12.53 -21.84
C VAL A 882 38.62 11.74 -20.91
N TYR A 883 38.48 10.44 -20.81
CA TYR A 883 39.34 9.59 -19.99
C TYR A 883 40.75 9.45 -20.56
N ASN A 884 40.89 9.62 -21.87
CA ASN A 884 42.20 9.60 -22.57
C ASN A 884 42.83 10.99 -22.74
N SER A 885 42.25 12.02 -22.12
CA SER A 885 42.70 13.41 -22.26
C SER A 885 43.80 13.77 -21.26
N THR A 886 44.46 14.89 -21.49
CA THR A 886 45.43 15.45 -20.54
C THR A 886 44.72 15.87 -19.25
N THR A 887 45.50 16.02 -18.17
CA THR A 887 44.97 16.50 -16.87
C THR A 887 44.26 17.85 -17.02
N LYS A 888 44.79 18.75 -17.87
CA LYS A 888 44.14 20.05 -18.11
C LYS A 888 42.78 19.87 -18.78
N GLU A 889 42.71 19.08 -19.84
CA GLU A 889 41.45 18.83 -20.56
C GLU A 889 40.40 18.14 -19.67
N MET A 890 40.80 17.21 -18.81
CA MET A 890 39.93 16.61 -17.82
C MET A 890 39.44 17.66 -16.83
N THR A 891 40.33 18.58 -16.39
CA THR A 891 39.96 19.67 -15.48
C THR A 891 38.92 20.59 -16.12
N ASP A 892 39.19 21.03 -17.36
CA ASP A 892 38.30 21.92 -18.11
C ASP A 892 36.92 21.29 -18.31
N PHE A 893 36.86 20.01 -18.67
CA PHE A 893 35.59 19.27 -18.77
C PHE A 893 34.87 19.18 -17.43
N TYR A 894 35.60 18.77 -16.38
CA TYR A 894 35.00 18.56 -15.05
C TYR A 894 34.42 19.88 -14.49
N VAL A 895 35.19 20.96 -14.55
CA VAL A 895 34.74 22.27 -14.06
C VAL A 895 33.51 22.73 -14.82
N SER A 896 33.58 22.77 -16.17
CA SER A 896 32.49 23.22 -17.02
C SER A 896 31.23 22.35 -16.85
N PHE A 897 31.38 21.03 -16.74
CA PHE A 897 30.25 20.14 -16.51
C PHE A 897 29.61 20.41 -15.14
N MET A 898 30.41 20.50 -14.06
CA MET A 898 29.91 20.72 -12.71
C MET A 898 29.21 22.08 -12.55
N GLU A 899 29.73 23.13 -13.19
CA GLU A 899 29.09 24.45 -13.19
C GLU A 899 27.67 24.42 -13.80
N ASN A 900 27.47 23.61 -14.84
CA ASN A 900 26.21 23.53 -15.57
C ASN A 900 25.27 22.41 -15.10
N TYR A 901 25.77 21.41 -14.34
CA TYR A 901 25.03 20.21 -13.98
C TYR A 901 24.84 20.02 -12.47
N LYS A 902 25.37 20.91 -11.63
CA LYS A 902 25.38 20.75 -10.16
C LYS A 902 24.02 20.47 -9.53
N ASP A 903 22.93 20.99 -10.12
CA ASP A 903 21.57 20.85 -9.57
C ASP A 903 20.88 19.54 -10.03
N ASP A 904 21.39 18.89 -11.07
CA ASP A 904 20.81 17.70 -11.70
C ASP A 904 21.70 16.44 -11.59
N ILE A 905 22.74 16.49 -10.78
CA ILE A 905 23.81 15.45 -10.70
C ILE A 905 23.29 14.05 -10.30
N THR A 906 22.07 13.97 -9.76
CA THR A 906 21.47 12.72 -9.29
C THR A 906 20.80 11.91 -10.41
N TYR A 907 20.66 12.44 -11.60
CA TYR A 907 19.85 11.82 -12.65
C TYR A 907 20.54 10.78 -13.53
N ASN A 908 21.86 10.88 -13.71
CA ASN A 908 22.55 9.95 -14.58
C ASN A 908 23.78 9.35 -13.90
N LYS A 909 23.68 8.09 -13.49
CA LYS A 909 24.72 7.37 -12.75
C LYS A 909 25.99 7.14 -13.55
N THR A 910 25.88 6.84 -14.82
CA THR A 910 27.04 6.59 -15.69
C THR A 910 27.86 7.86 -15.85
N VAL A 911 27.17 9.00 -16.01
CA VAL A 911 27.82 10.32 -16.04
C VAL A 911 28.48 10.63 -14.71
N ILE A 912 27.80 10.36 -13.59
CA ILE A 912 28.34 10.59 -12.24
C ILE A 912 29.55 9.70 -11.99
N ALA A 913 29.50 8.41 -12.32
CA ALA A 913 30.61 7.49 -12.17
C ALA A 913 31.82 7.93 -13.02
N GLY A 914 31.59 8.39 -14.24
CA GLY A 914 32.61 8.93 -15.11
C GLY A 914 33.24 10.20 -14.54
N LEU A 915 32.43 11.13 -14.01
CA LEU A 915 32.94 12.36 -13.37
C LEU A 915 33.77 12.05 -12.11
N GLN A 916 33.33 11.10 -11.31
CA GLN A 916 34.08 10.64 -10.14
C GLN A 916 35.43 10.02 -10.53
N TYR A 917 35.46 9.24 -11.62
CA TYR A 917 36.68 8.72 -12.18
C TYR A 917 37.63 9.85 -12.62
N ILE A 918 37.12 10.83 -13.37
CA ILE A 918 37.88 12.00 -13.82
C ILE A 918 38.46 12.75 -12.60
N LYS A 919 37.64 13.03 -11.59
CA LYS A 919 38.05 13.66 -10.34
C LYS A 919 39.17 12.88 -9.64
N LYS A 920 39.10 11.57 -9.61
CA LYS A 920 40.14 10.70 -9.05
C LYS A 920 41.43 10.77 -9.83
N MET A 921 41.37 10.83 -11.16
CA MET A 921 42.55 10.98 -12.02
C MET A 921 43.19 12.38 -11.87
N LEU A 922 42.39 13.42 -11.65
CA LEU A 922 42.88 14.79 -11.39
C LEU A 922 43.60 14.93 -10.03
N ASN A 923 43.16 14.13 -9.04
CA ASN A 923 43.75 14.13 -7.70
C ASN A 923 45.00 13.22 -7.57
N LYS A 924 45.31 12.41 -8.59
CA LYS A 924 46.58 11.66 -8.67
C LYS A 924 47.65 12.45 -9.40
#